data_92f334100677f3620277da69677b7c53
#
_entry.id   92f334100677f3620277da69677b7c53
#
_cell.length_a   1.000
_cell.length_b   1.000
_cell.length_c   1.000
_cell.angle_alpha   90.00
_cell.angle_beta   90.00
_cell.angle_gamma   90.00
#
_symmetry.space_group_name_H-M   'P 1'
#
loop_
_entity.id
_entity.type
_entity.pdbx_description
1 polymer ?
#
loop_
_entity_poly.entity_id
_entity_poly.type
_entity_poly.pdbx_seq_one_letter_code
_entity_poly.pdbx_strand_id
1 'polypeptide(L)'
;LPVVKSTGEQVRGEKRDQKIGMGSNIARRDFLNGFGVAIGASLILPDTKWFERFGLPQSPLSPDKSSAYYPPKLTGMRGTTDEVMEVGHALRDGNTWNIPTLDAESYDLIVVGSGISGLSAAYFFRQMAGPKAKILILENHDDFGGHARRNEFQTSQRLILGYGGTQSIAGPKIYSKQAKQLFAELGIDVQRFYKYYDRNFEKSHGLARGTFFDKKTFGEDKLVAGTGEPTWPAFLAKTPLSAQVQKDLARLHGEKVDYLPGVSSWDKKVLLAKTSYKDYLLKYVKLSPDAIPYLQTETYGLYGVGIDAVPAGDLAGLGYPGFAGMDLSGPPGPGLGVEITKQDEDEPYIFHFPDGNASIARLLVRALVPASAQGHTMEDIVTAKLDYATLDDPASPVRLRLNSTVILARNVGEASAAKEVEITYVRDGRARSVRGATCVLACWNMVIPYLCPDLPDKQKDALAYGVKVPLVYTNVLIRNWQSFKKLGVSAARCPGSYFETVTLDFPVSMGDYKYPTNPAEPCVLHLERVPCKAGLPVREQQKAGRRELLNTSFATFERNIREQLGAMLSPGGFDPAGDIQAITVNRWPHGYAYEYNSLYDPDWPEDQQPCVIGRQPFGRISIANSDAEAFAYTNAAIDQAYRAVNEVSRFSRAAGV
;
A
#
# COMPACT_ATOMS: atom_id res chain seq x y z
N LEU A 1 22.71 -7.83 -28.00
CA LEU A 1 22.24 -7.32 -29.29
C LEU A 1 20.73 -7.12 -29.17
N PRO A 2 20.17 -5.92 -29.42
CA PRO A 2 18.73 -5.72 -29.43
C PRO A 2 18.15 -6.42 -30.66
N VAL A 3 17.13 -7.27 -30.45
CA VAL A 3 16.36 -7.87 -31.54
C VAL A 3 15.57 -6.75 -32.22
N VAL A 4 15.96 -6.41 -33.44
CA VAL A 4 15.20 -5.48 -34.29
C VAL A 4 13.87 -6.15 -34.65
N LYS A 5 12.76 -5.68 -34.08
CA LYS A 5 11.42 -6.13 -34.48
C LYS A 5 11.20 -5.79 -35.95
N SER A 6 10.60 -6.71 -36.72
CA SER A 6 10.29 -6.47 -38.12
C SER A 6 9.31 -5.28 -38.27
N THR A 7 9.41 -4.51 -39.33
CA THR A 7 8.53 -3.35 -39.60
C THR A 7 7.05 -3.69 -39.56
N GLY A 8 6.67 -4.95 -39.90
CA GLY A 8 5.27 -5.43 -39.84
C GLY A 8 4.74 -5.61 -38.42
N GLU A 9 5.58 -6.00 -37.44
CA GLU A 9 5.19 -6.12 -36.02
C GLU A 9 5.04 -4.74 -35.36
N GLN A 10 5.91 -3.79 -35.71
CA GLN A 10 5.80 -2.40 -35.25
C GLN A 10 4.48 -1.74 -35.69
N VAL A 11 4.11 -1.85 -36.96
CA VAL A 11 2.86 -1.29 -37.52
C VAL A 11 1.62 -1.98 -36.91
N ARG A 12 1.68 -3.27 -36.63
CA ARG A 12 0.59 -3.98 -35.94
C ARG A 12 0.47 -3.54 -34.47
N GLY A 13 1.56 -3.32 -33.79
CA GLY A 13 1.61 -2.79 -32.43
C GLY A 13 1.01 -1.39 -32.34
N GLU A 14 1.39 -0.47 -33.23
CA GLU A 14 0.86 0.90 -33.28
C GLU A 14 -0.65 0.96 -33.55
N LYS A 15 -1.18 0.13 -34.48
CA LYS A 15 -2.61 0.03 -34.75
C LYS A 15 -3.39 -0.54 -33.55
N ARG A 16 -2.81 -1.49 -32.82
CA ARG A 16 -3.41 -2.05 -31.61
C ARG A 16 -3.46 -1.00 -30.51
N ASP A 17 -2.36 -0.28 -30.28
CA ASP A 17 -2.26 0.78 -29.28
C ASP A 17 -3.26 1.91 -29.56
N GLN A 18 -3.43 2.34 -30.81
CA GLN A 18 -4.44 3.31 -31.22
C GLN A 18 -5.86 2.84 -30.94
N LYS A 19 -6.17 1.56 -31.22
CA LYS A 19 -7.52 1.00 -31.01
C LYS A 19 -7.94 1.00 -29.55
N ILE A 20 -7.02 0.81 -28.62
CA ILE A 20 -7.29 0.85 -27.17
C ILE A 20 -7.10 2.25 -26.56
N GLY A 21 -6.80 3.27 -27.38
CA GLY A 21 -6.66 4.65 -26.94
C GLY A 21 -5.31 5.00 -26.31
N MET A 22 -4.25 4.21 -26.54
CA MET A 22 -2.89 4.58 -26.14
C MET A 22 -2.48 5.87 -26.85
N GLY A 23 -1.91 6.81 -26.08
CA GLY A 23 -1.51 8.12 -26.60
C GLY A 23 -2.63 9.19 -26.61
N SER A 24 -3.88 8.85 -26.23
CA SER A 24 -4.86 9.86 -25.84
C SER A 24 -4.34 10.60 -24.58
N ASN A 25 -4.50 11.93 -24.55
CA ASN A 25 -3.88 12.82 -23.54
C ASN A 25 -4.42 12.66 -22.09
N ILE A 26 -4.74 11.47 -21.66
CA ILE A 26 -5.36 11.18 -20.34
C ILE A 26 -4.43 11.56 -19.18
N ALA A 27 -3.15 11.21 -19.30
CA ALA A 27 -2.16 11.55 -18.27
C ALA A 27 -1.43 12.87 -18.53
N ARG A 28 -1.52 13.45 -19.74
CA ARG A 28 -0.70 14.60 -20.15
C ARG A 28 -1.29 15.95 -19.83
N ARG A 29 -2.62 16.10 -19.70
CA ARG A 29 -3.23 17.41 -19.43
C ARG A 29 -2.96 17.90 -18.02
N ASP A 30 -3.04 17.02 -17.02
CA ASP A 30 -2.77 17.39 -15.63
C ASP A 30 -1.28 17.38 -15.31
N PHE A 31 -0.51 16.53 -15.97
CA PHE A 31 0.94 16.46 -15.90
C PHE A 31 1.63 17.72 -16.45
N LEU A 32 1.17 18.28 -17.56
CA LEU A 32 1.75 19.49 -18.14
C LEU A 32 1.38 20.77 -17.38
N ASN A 33 0.22 20.82 -16.72
CA ASN A 33 -0.20 22.00 -15.96
C ASN A 33 0.38 22.08 -14.53
N GLY A 34 0.74 20.95 -13.94
CA GLY A 34 1.39 20.90 -12.61
C GLY A 34 2.91 20.69 -12.68
N PHE A 35 3.38 19.95 -13.67
CA PHE A 35 4.76 19.47 -13.80
C PHE A 35 5.60 20.22 -14.86
N GLY A 36 4.98 20.96 -15.74
CA GLY A 36 5.71 21.81 -16.70
C GLY A 36 6.66 22.81 -16.01
N VAL A 37 6.42 23.05 -14.71
CA VAL A 37 7.28 23.88 -13.86
C VAL A 37 8.24 23.04 -13.01
N ALA A 38 7.95 21.78 -12.72
CA ALA A 38 8.75 20.96 -11.79
C ALA A 38 9.71 19.96 -12.47
N ILE A 39 9.32 19.32 -13.58
CA ILE A 39 10.23 18.37 -14.28
C ILE A 39 11.32 19.07 -15.10
N GLY A 40 11.09 20.29 -15.55
CA GLY A 40 12.16 21.08 -16.16
C GLY A 40 13.33 21.38 -15.22
N ALA A 41 13.15 21.16 -13.92
CA ALA A 41 14.14 21.50 -12.89
C ALA A 41 14.84 20.31 -12.20
N SER A 42 14.32 19.07 -12.31
CA SER A 42 14.86 17.93 -11.54
C SER A 42 15.64 16.90 -12.36
N LEU A 43 15.63 16.97 -13.67
CA LEU A 43 16.48 16.10 -14.49
C LEU A 43 17.89 16.69 -14.59
N ILE A 44 18.71 16.34 -13.63
CA ILE A 44 20.18 16.20 -13.72
C ILE A 44 20.80 16.91 -14.90
N LEU A 45 21.26 18.12 -14.69
CA LEU A 45 22.37 18.64 -15.47
C LEU A 45 23.32 19.39 -14.54
N PRO A 46 24.60 19.04 -14.56
CA PRO A 46 25.62 19.74 -13.78
C PRO A 46 25.92 21.16 -14.29
N ASP A 47 25.15 21.68 -15.26
CA ASP A 47 25.49 22.96 -15.91
C ASP A 47 24.33 23.96 -15.87
N THR A 48 24.51 25.06 -15.11
CA THR A 48 23.62 26.21 -15.02
C THR A 48 23.29 26.88 -16.37
N LYS A 49 24.07 26.62 -17.40
CA LYS A 49 23.88 27.15 -18.76
C LYS A 49 22.64 26.61 -19.49
N TRP A 50 22.04 25.52 -19.01
CA TRP A 50 20.81 24.97 -19.60
C TRP A 50 19.60 25.87 -19.34
N PHE A 51 19.48 26.42 -18.15
CA PHE A 51 18.37 27.34 -17.79
C PHE A 51 18.45 28.67 -18.56
N GLU A 52 19.66 29.22 -18.76
CA GLU A 52 19.90 30.41 -19.52
C GLU A 52 19.50 30.23 -21.01
N ARG A 53 19.74 29.05 -21.56
CA ARG A 53 19.47 28.73 -22.97
C ARG A 53 17.97 28.67 -23.29
N PHE A 54 17.10 28.44 -22.31
CA PHE A 54 15.65 28.32 -22.47
C PHE A 54 14.87 29.48 -21.81
N GLY A 55 15.55 30.51 -21.29
CA GLY A 55 14.90 31.66 -20.68
C GLY A 55 14.08 31.35 -19.42
N LEU A 56 14.43 30.27 -18.69
CA LEU A 56 13.74 29.86 -17.48
C LEU A 56 14.35 30.54 -16.24
N PRO A 57 13.57 30.94 -15.23
CA PRO A 57 14.08 31.59 -14.04
C PRO A 57 15.02 30.65 -13.24
N GLN A 58 16.13 31.18 -12.75
CA GLN A 58 17.25 30.47 -12.14
C GLN A 58 17.00 29.82 -10.77
N SER A 59 15.80 29.82 -10.26
CA SER A 59 15.45 29.05 -9.05
C SER A 59 13.94 28.86 -8.97
N PRO A 60 13.40 27.69 -9.33
CA PRO A 60 12.04 27.41 -8.91
C PRO A 60 12.03 27.30 -7.38
N LEU A 61 11.19 28.08 -6.71
CA LEU A 61 10.76 27.81 -5.34
C LEU A 61 10.39 26.32 -5.28
N SER A 62 10.81 25.60 -4.24
CA SER A 62 10.40 24.21 -4.03
C SER A 62 8.91 24.09 -4.34
N PRO A 63 8.46 23.15 -5.20
CA PRO A 63 7.08 23.10 -5.70
C PRO A 63 6.03 23.13 -4.59
N ASP A 64 6.34 22.50 -3.46
CA ASP A 64 5.52 22.42 -2.25
C ASP A 64 5.25 23.78 -1.56
N LYS A 65 5.95 24.84 -1.93
CA LYS A 65 5.69 26.20 -1.44
C LYS A 65 4.74 27.01 -2.34
N SER A 66 4.30 26.43 -3.45
CA SER A 66 3.29 27.04 -4.31
C SER A 66 1.88 26.78 -3.75
N SER A 67 1.02 27.79 -3.69
CA SER A 67 -0.40 27.64 -3.34
C SER A 67 -1.19 26.76 -4.33
N ALA A 68 -0.61 26.48 -5.50
CA ALA A 68 -1.17 25.57 -6.50
C ALA A 68 -0.74 24.11 -6.28
N TYR A 69 0.21 23.84 -5.38
CA TYR A 69 0.72 22.51 -5.13
C TYR A 69 -0.31 21.65 -4.40
N TYR A 70 -0.77 20.59 -5.06
CA TYR A 70 -1.79 19.68 -4.50
C TYR A 70 -1.67 18.28 -5.09
N PRO A 71 -0.74 17.44 -4.56
CA PRO A 71 -0.42 16.11 -5.09
C PRO A 71 -1.61 15.16 -5.26
N PRO A 72 -2.67 15.16 -4.43
CA PRO A 72 -3.79 14.23 -4.61
C PRO A 72 -4.48 14.28 -5.98
N LYS A 73 -4.36 15.41 -6.71
CA LYS A 73 -4.94 15.56 -8.06
C LYS A 73 -4.03 15.05 -9.19
N LEU A 74 -2.80 14.71 -8.88
CA LEU A 74 -1.86 14.25 -9.91
C LEU A 74 -2.20 12.82 -10.35
N THR A 75 -2.19 12.59 -11.65
CA THR A 75 -2.42 11.29 -12.28
C THR A 75 -1.11 10.70 -12.83
N GLY A 76 -1.16 9.54 -13.48
CA GLY A 76 0.02 8.86 -13.98
C GLY A 76 0.69 7.98 -12.92
N MET A 77 2.03 7.91 -12.90
CA MET A 77 2.78 7.17 -11.89
C MET A 77 2.83 7.94 -10.58
N ARG A 78 2.33 7.33 -9.52
CA ARG A 78 2.27 7.87 -8.16
C ARG A 78 2.82 6.86 -7.14
N GLY A 79 2.65 7.13 -5.84
CA GLY A 79 3.33 6.34 -4.81
C GLY A 79 4.83 6.59 -4.86
N THR A 80 5.62 5.52 -4.91
CA THR A 80 7.08 5.63 -5.04
C THR A 80 7.45 5.81 -6.52
N THR A 81 7.73 7.04 -6.94
CA THR A 81 8.17 7.39 -8.29
C THR A 81 9.68 7.16 -8.47
N ASP A 82 10.21 7.32 -9.67
CA ASP A 82 11.64 7.14 -9.93
C ASP A 82 12.48 8.19 -9.17
N GLU A 83 12.02 9.43 -9.12
CA GLU A 83 12.67 10.53 -8.39
C GLU A 83 12.76 10.27 -6.89
N VAL A 84 11.70 9.68 -6.30
CA VAL A 84 11.68 9.29 -4.89
C VAL A 84 12.69 8.19 -4.58
N MET A 85 12.93 7.28 -5.51
CA MET A 85 13.89 6.17 -5.35
C MET A 85 15.34 6.60 -5.56
N GLU A 86 15.60 7.64 -6.34
CA GLU A 86 16.94 8.02 -6.80
C GLU A 86 17.92 8.23 -5.63
N VAL A 87 17.58 9.07 -4.66
CA VAL A 87 18.46 9.37 -3.50
C VAL A 87 18.66 8.12 -2.64
N GLY A 88 17.60 7.34 -2.38
CA GLY A 88 17.70 6.11 -1.60
C GLY A 88 18.55 5.04 -2.28
N HIS A 89 18.44 4.88 -3.59
CA HIS A 89 19.28 3.96 -4.36
C HIS A 89 20.73 4.44 -4.41
N ALA A 90 20.96 5.74 -4.60
CA ALA A 90 22.29 6.31 -4.56
C ALA A 90 22.96 6.07 -3.20
N LEU A 91 22.23 6.23 -2.08
CA LEU A 91 22.72 5.91 -0.74
C LEU A 91 23.11 4.43 -0.62
N ARG A 92 22.25 3.52 -1.02
CA ARG A 92 22.51 2.07 -1.02
C ARG A 92 23.76 1.71 -1.83
N ASP A 93 23.95 2.38 -2.96
CA ASP A 93 25.05 2.11 -3.90
C ASP A 93 26.36 2.81 -3.50
N GLY A 94 26.39 3.44 -2.32
CA GLY A 94 27.59 4.03 -1.70
C GLY A 94 27.93 5.45 -2.18
N ASN A 95 26.99 6.14 -2.83
CA ASN A 95 27.18 7.53 -3.22
C ASN A 95 27.31 8.42 -1.97
N THR A 96 28.13 9.45 -2.08
CA THR A 96 28.36 10.45 -1.04
C THR A 96 27.86 11.82 -1.50
N TRP A 97 27.45 12.63 -0.56
CA TRP A 97 27.04 14.01 -0.79
C TRP A 97 28.09 14.99 -0.25
N ASN A 98 28.12 16.18 -0.81
CA ASN A 98 28.95 17.26 -0.27
C ASN A 98 28.63 17.49 1.21
N ILE A 99 29.58 18.10 1.94
CA ILE A 99 29.41 18.43 3.36
C ILE A 99 28.08 19.17 3.54
N PRO A 100 27.16 18.64 4.35
CA PRO A 100 25.83 19.25 4.49
C PRO A 100 25.93 20.59 5.20
N THR A 101 25.08 21.54 4.80
CA THR A 101 24.87 22.76 5.56
C THR A 101 24.05 22.41 6.80
N LEU A 102 24.58 22.75 7.99
CA LEU A 102 23.82 22.62 9.24
C LEU A 102 22.81 23.77 9.31
N ASP A 103 21.53 23.44 9.35
CA ASP A 103 20.45 24.40 9.57
C ASP A 103 20.54 24.92 11.02
N ALA A 104 20.27 26.22 11.22
CA ALA A 104 20.27 26.83 12.55
C ALA A 104 19.10 26.38 13.44
N GLU A 105 18.15 25.64 12.86
CA GLU A 105 16.95 25.15 13.54
C GLU A 105 17.28 23.94 14.42
N SER A 106 16.70 23.90 15.62
CA SER A 106 16.79 22.78 16.56
C SER A 106 15.40 22.33 16.97
N TYR A 107 15.21 21.02 17.14
CA TYR A 107 13.92 20.37 17.39
C TYR A 107 13.96 19.50 18.65
N ASP A 108 12.82 19.35 19.31
CA ASP A 108 12.67 18.40 20.41
C ASP A 108 12.55 16.97 19.89
N LEU A 109 11.91 16.82 18.73
CA LEU A 109 11.77 15.54 18.02
C LEU A 109 11.97 15.74 16.50
N ILE A 110 12.75 14.84 15.89
CA ILE A 110 12.77 14.68 14.43
C ILE A 110 12.15 13.32 14.09
N VAL A 111 11.17 13.31 13.20
CA VAL A 111 10.51 12.09 12.69
C VAL A 111 10.92 11.87 11.25
N VAL A 112 11.36 10.67 10.91
CA VAL A 112 11.72 10.27 9.54
C VAL A 112 10.62 9.42 8.95
N GLY A 113 9.88 9.99 7.99
CA GLY A 113 8.69 9.42 7.37
C GLY A 113 7.40 10.02 7.91
N SER A 114 6.49 10.39 7.01
CA SER A 114 5.17 10.95 7.32
C SER A 114 4.00 9.99 7.03
N GLY A 115 4.25 8.68 7.06
CA GLY A 115 3.19 7.67 7.08
C GLY A 115 2.36 7.77 8.38
N ILE A 116 1.29 6.97 8.48
CA ILE A 116 0.45 6.96 9.69
C ILE A 116 1.30 6.79 10.96
N SER A 117 2.33 5.95 10.93
CA SER A 117 3.23 5.76 12.08
C SER A 117 3.99 7.03 12.45
N GLY A 118 4.61 7.71 11.48
CA GLY A 118 5.37 8.93 11.77
C GLY A 118 4.48 10.09 12.20
N LEU A 119 3.31 10.26 11.58
CA LEU A 119 2.32 11.26 11.98
C LEU A 119 1.77 10.97 13.38
N SER A 120 1.51 9.70 13.71
CA SER A 120 1.09 9.29 15.06
C SER A 120 2.21 9.52 16.09
N ALA A 121 3.48 9.26 15.73
CA ALA A 121 4.60 9.53 16.61
C ALA A 121 4.72 11.02 16.94
N ALA A 122 4.60 11.90 15.94
CA ALA A 122 4.58 13.34 16.15
C ALA A 122 3.40 13.77 17.04
N TYR A 123 2.23 13.19 16.82
CA TYR A 123 1.03 13.46 17.61
C TYR A 123 1.21 13.05 19.07
N PHE A 124 1.61 11.80 19.34
CA PHE A 124 1.83 11.32 20.71
C PHE A 124 2.93 12.09 21.43
N PHE A 125 4.02 12.42 20.74
CA PHE A 125 5.08 13.24 21.34
C PHE A 125 4.57 14.63 21.72
N ARG A 126 3.81 15.28 20.85
CA ARG A 126 3.19 16.58 21.15
C ARG A 126 2.24 16.52 22.35
N GLN A 127 1.48 15.44 22.50
CA GLN A 127 0.61 15.22 23.66
C GLN A 127 1.43 15.13 24.97
N MET A 128 2.58 14.47 24.94
CA MET A 128 3.43 14.29 26.12
C MET A 128 4.31 15.52 26.45
N ALA A 129 4.88 16.16 25.43
CA ALA A 129 5.82 17.27 25.58
C ALA A 129 5.13 18.64 25.59
N GLY A 130 3.84 18.69 25.23
CA GLY A 130 3.04 19.91 25.21
C GLY A 130 2.98 20.61 23.84
N PRO A 131 2.06 21.59 23.69
CA PRO A 131 1.73 22.20 22.39
C PRO A 131 2.87 23.04 21.77
N LYS A 132 3.88 23.41 22.56
CA LYS A 132 5.04 24.20 22.13
C LYS A 132 6.22 23.34 21.66
N ALA A 133 6.14 22.02 21.78
CA ALA A 133 7.19 21.10 21.35
C ALA A 133 7.50 21.30 19.86
N LYS A 134 8.76 21.52 19.55
CA LYS A 134 9.25 21.70 18.18
C LYS A 134 9.49 20.35 17.52
N ILE A 135 8.71 20.04 16.51
CA ILE A 135 8.75 18.75 15.81
C ILE A 135 9.00 18.99 14.33
N LEU A 136 9.98 18.28 13.76
CA LEU A 136 10.22 18.23 12.32
C LEU A 136 9.90 16.83 11.82
N ILE A 137 9.03 16.73 10.82
CA ILE A 137 8.74 15.49 10.09
C ILE A 137 9.37 15.62 8.70
N LEU A 138 10.27 14.70 8.34
CA LEU A 138 10.95 14.63 7.04
C LEU A 138 10.32 13.53 6.21
N GLU A 139 9.85 13.87 5.01
CA GLU A 139 9.20 12.96 4.08
C GLU A 139 9.89 12.99 2.72
N ASN A 140 10.23 11.82 2.17
CA ASN A 140 10.91 11.74 0.89
C ASN A 140 9.96 11.86 -0.32
N HIS A 141 8.66 11.60 -0.13
CA HIS A 141 7.66 11.77 -1.18
C HIS A 141 7.22 13.24 -1.31
N ASP A 142 6.53 13.52 -2.40
CA ASP A 142 5.89 14.80 -2.70
C ASP A 142 4.58 15.03 -1.92
N ASP A 143 4.13 14.03 -1.15
CA ASP A 143 2.91 14.03 -0.37
C ASP A 143 3.10 13.23 0.92
N PHE A 144 2.32 13.52 1.94
CA PHE A 144 2.31 12.82 3.23
C PHE A 144 1.39 11.58 3.21
N GLY A 145 1.38 10.85 4.33
CA GLY A 145 0.52 9.69 4.55
C GLY A 145 1.17 8.34 4.24
N GLY A 146 2.35 8.33 3.58
CA GLY A 146 3.00 7.09 3.18
C GLY A 146 2.08 6.26 2.28
N HIS A 147 1.75 5.02 2.69
CA HIS A 147 0.79 4.18 1.97
C HIS A 147 -0.68 4.64 2.12
N ALA A 148 -1.01 5.51 3.06
CA ALA A 148 -2.33 6.13 3.19
C ALA A 148 -2.46 7.30 2.21
N ARG A 149 -2.49 6.97 0.91
CA ARG A 149 -2.45 7.91 -0.21
C ARG A 149 -3.84 8.15 -0.77
N ARG A 150 -4.16 9.43 -1.05
CA ARG A 150 -5.40 9.87 -1.69
C ARG A 150 -5.19 10.15 -3.17
N ASN A 151 -6.14 9.73 -4.01
CA ASN A 151 -6.25 10.16 -5.39
C ASN A 151 -7.55 10.93 -5.60
N GLU A 152 -7.48 12.11 -6.24
CA GLU A 152 -8.63 12.96 -6.53
C GLU A 152 -8.83 13.14 -8.01
N PHE A 153 -10.06 12.95 -8.47
CA PHE A 153 -10.46 13.16 -9.84
C PHE A 153 -11.59 14.20 -9.87
N GLN A 154 -11.32 15.35 -10.49
CA GLN A 154 -12.32 16.39 -10.68
C GLN A 154 -12.97 16.24 -12.04
N THR A 155 -14.21 15.81 -12.08
CA THR A 155 -15.02 15.82 -13.31
C THR A 155 -15.82 17.12 -13.42
N SER A 156 -16.49 17.33 -14.56
CA SER A 156 -17.44 18.46 -14.71
C SER A 156 -18.65 18.37 -13.79
N GLN A 157 -18.94 17.19 -13.25
CA GLN A 157 -20.12 16.91 -12.45
C GLN A 157 -19.82 16.91 -10.95
N ARG A 158 -18.65 16.36 -10.54
CA ARG A 158 -18.34 16.11 -9.13
C ARG A 158 -16.88 15.77 -8.86
N LEU A 159 -16.49 15.88 -7.61
CA LEU A 159 -15.27 15.27 -7.08
C LEU A 159 -15.50 13.76 -6.93
N ILE A 160 -14.54 12.96 -7.39
CA ILE A 160 -14.48 11.51 -7.18
C ILE A 160 -13.16 11.20 -6.49
N LEU A 161 -13.22 10.34 -5.47
CA LEU A 161 -12.09 9.95 -4.63
C LEU A 161 -11.75 8.50 -4.89
N GLY A 162 -10.48 8.17 -4.75
CA GLY A 162 -9.97 6.81 -4.69
C GLY A 162 -8.82 6.72 -3.71
N TYR A 163 -8.56 5.53 -3.20
CA TYR A 163 -7.43 5.26 -2.32
C TYR A 163 -6.25 4.70 -3.12
N GLY A 164 -5.05 5.14 -2.76
CA GLY A 164 -3.81 4.75 -3.47
C GLY A 164 -2.94 3.77 -2.70
N GLY A 165 -3.45 3.16 -1.64
CA GLY A 165 -2.71 2.20 -0.83
C GLY A 165 -3.57 1.66 0.29
N THR A 166 -3.23 1.93 1.55
CA THR A 166 -3.97 1.47 2.74
C THR A 166 -5.47 1.80 2.65
N GLN A 167 -6.28 0.76 2.66
CA GLN A 167 -7.67 0.78 2.23
C GLN A 167 -8.64 0.98 3.40
N SER A 168 -8.58 0.12 4.42
CA SER A 168 -9.60 0.05 5.47
C SER A 168 -8.99 0.07 6.87
N ILE A 169 -9.81 0.48 7.84
CA ILE A 169 -9.59 0.20 9.26
C ILE A 169 -10.05 -1.24 9.48
N ALA A 170 -9.13 -2.20 9.32
CA ALA A 170 -9.47 -3.61 9.40
C ALA A 170 -9.55 -4.05 10.86
N GLY A 171 -10.67 -4.67 11.27
CA GLY A 171 -10.86 -5.23 12.60
C GLY A 171 -10.71 -4.22 13.76
N PRO A 172 -11.38 -3.05 13.78
CA PRO A 172 -11.15 -2.04 14.82
C PRO A 172 -11.47 -2.50 16.24
N LYS A 173 -12.24 -3.58 16.40
CA LYS A 173 -12.58 -4.16 17.70
C LYS A 173 -11.35 -4.68 18.44
N ILE A 174 -10.38 -5.26 17.73
CA ILE A 174 -9.15 -5.80 18.30
C ILE A 174 -8.03 -4.76 18.48
N TYR A 175 -8.23 -3.52 18.00
CA TYR A 175 -7.22 -2.46 18.14
C TYR A 175 -6.85 -2.22 19.60
N SER A 176 -5.60 -1.89 19.84
CA SER A 176 -5.09 -1.54 21.15
C SER A 176 -5.84 -0.36 21.78
N LYS A 177 -5.70 -0.20 23.09
CA LYS A 177 -6.24 0.99 23.78
C LYS A 177 -5.69 2.29 23.20
N GLN A 178 -4.41 2.31 22.83
CA GLN A 178 -3.73 3.48 22.29
C GLN A 178 -4.25 3.86 20.90
N ALA A 179 -4.42 2.87 20.02
CA ALA A 179 -4.97 3.10 18.69
C ALA A 179 -6.44 3.57 18.76
N LYS A 180 -7.26 2.97 19.63
CA LYS A 180 -8.64 3.40 19.87
C LYS A 180 -8.72 4.82 20.45
N GLN A 181 -7.83 5.15 21.38
CA GLN A 181 -7.75 6.49 21.96
C GLN A 181 -7.37 7.53 20.91
N LEU A 182 -6.36 7.25 20.06
CA LEU A 182 -5.99 8.13 18.96
C LEU A 182 -7.18 8.39 18.02
N PHE A 183 -7.92 7.34 17.66
CA PHE A 183 -9.11 7.50 16.82
C PHE A 183 -10.16 8.39 17.48
N ALA A 184 -10.44 8.18 18.76
CA ALA A 184 -11.38 9.01 19.50
C ALA A 184 -10.93 10.49 19.55
N GLU A 185 -9.65 10.75 19.77
CA GLU A 185 -9.07 12.11 19.80
C GLU A 185 -9.10 12.79 18.42
N LEU A 186 -8.98 12.02 17.32
CA LEU A 186 -9.14 12.51 15.96
C LEU A 186 -10.61 12.63 15.53
N GLY A 187 -11.57 12.25 16.40
CA GLY A 187 -12.99 12.28 16.12
C GLY A 187 -13.47 11.14 15.22
N ILE A 188 -12.67 10.07 15.06
CA ILE A 188 -13.03 8.89 14.28
C ILE A 188 -13.90 7.97 15.13
N ASP A 189 -15.19 7.90 14.80
CA ASP A 189 -16.14 6.96 15.36
C ASP A 189 -16.42 5.84 14.34
N VAL A 190 -15.85 4.66 14.58
CA VAL A 190 -15.97 3.51 13.67
C VAL A 190 -17.42 3.04 13.51
N GLN A 191 -18.32 3.28 14.50
CA GLN A 191 -19.72 2.91 14.39
C GLN A 191 -20.47 3.71 13.32
N ARG A 192 -19.98 4.90 12.98
CA ARG A 192 -20.60 5.75 11.95
C ARG A 192 -20.44 5.18 10.54
N PHE A 193 -19.45 4.31 10.27
CA PHE A 193 -19.28 3.65 8.97
C PHE A 193 -20.45 2.75 8.61
N TYR A 194 -21.16 2.18 9.59
CA TYR A 194 -22.40 1.43 9.32
C TYR A 194 -23.49 2.27 8.63
N LYS A 195 -23.45 3.59 8.80
CA LYS A 195 -24.32 4.53 8.12
C LYS A 195 -23.79 4.98 6.76
N TYR A 196 -22.48 5.08 6.62
CA TYR A 196 -21.84 5.68 5.46
C TYR A 196 -21.57 4.68 4.34
N TYR A 197 -21.38 3.41 4.68
CA TYR A 197 -21.16 2.33 3.73
C TYR A 197 -22.50 1.74 3.27
N ASP A 198 -22.80 1.81 1.97
CA ASP A 198 -24.04 1.22 1.42
C ASP A 198 -23.89 -0.30 1.24
N ARG A 199 -24.26 -1.05 2.26
CA ARG A 199 -24.24 -2.53 2.27
C ARG A 199 -25.25 -3.16 1.30
N ASN A 200 -26.19 -2.38 0.77
CA ASN A 200 -27.21 -2.84 -0.17
C ASN A 200 -26.88 -2.47 -1.63
N PHE A 201 -25.76 -1.79 -1.89
CA PHE A 201 -25.40 -1.31 -3.22
C PHE A 201 -25.44 -2.40 -4.28
N GLU A 202 -24.77 -3.53 -4.06
CA GLU A 202 -24.76 -4.64 -5.00
C GLU A 202 -26.18 -5.20 -5.24
N LYS A 203 -26.92 -5.48 -4.18
CA LYS A 203 -28.28 -6.02 -4.25
C LYS A 203 -29.23 -5.05 -4.96
N SER A 204 -29.21 -3.76 -4.62
CA SER A 204 -30.11 -2.75 -5.21
C SER A 204 -29.84 -2.53 -6.70
N HIS A 205 -28.63 -2.78 -7.15
CA HIS A 205 -28.25 -2.67 -8.55
C HIS A 205 -28.21 -4.01 -9.29
N GLY A 206 -28.54 -5.15 -8.64
CA GLY A 206 -28.48 -6.49 -9.24
C GLY A 206 -27.06 -6.85 -9.67
N LEU A 207 -26.07 -6.48 -8.85
CA LEU A 207 -24.68 -6.79 -9.06
C LEU A 207 -24.25 -7.96 -8.16
N ALA A 208 -23.22 -8.68 -8.60
CA ALA A 208 -22.55 -9.72 -7.83
C ALA A 208 -21.04 -9.62 -8.04
N ARG A 209 -20.27 -10.28 -7.19
CA ARG A 209 -18.86 -10.52 -7.49
C ARG A 209 -18.75 -11.55 -8.62
N GLY A 210 -17.66 -11.50 -9.38
CA GLY A 210 -17.43 -12.43 -10.49
C GLY A 210 -15.99 -12.87 -10.61
N THR A 211 -15.74 -13.68 -11.64
CA THR A 211 -14.40 -14.10 -12.04
C THR A 211 -14.20 -13.82 -13.52
N PHE A 212 -13.12 -13.16 -13.86
CA PHE A 212 -12.68 -12.97 -15.24
C PHE A 212 -11.58 -13.98 -15.58
N PHE A 213 -11.84 -14.80 -16.57
CA PHE A 213 -10.91 -15.76 -17.15
C PHE A 213 -10.26 -15.13 -18.38
N ASP A 214 -8.95 -14.98 -18.41
CA ASP A 214 -8.24 -14.41 -19.55
C ASP A 214 -7.91 -15.49 -20.60
N LYS A 215 -7.91 -15.07 -21.86
CA LYS A 215 -7.66 -15.96 -23.00
C LYS A 215 -6.28 -16.63 -22.95
N LYS A 216 -5.27 -15.95 -22.42
CA LYS A 216 -3.91 -16.47 -22.40
C LYS A 216 -3.79 -17.68 -21.47
N THR A 217 -4.46 -17.63 -20.32
CA THR A 217 -4.41 -18.67 -19.27
C THR A 217 -5.48 -19.74 -19.47
N PHE A 218 -6.70 -19.35 -19.90
CA PHE A 218 -7.88 -20.20 -19.92
C PHE A 218 -8.45 -20.47 -21.33
N GLY A 219 -7.82 -19.96 -22.39
CA GLY A 219 -8.22 -20.20 -23.78
C GLY A 219 -9.24 -19.21 -24.33
N GLU A 220 -10.06 -18.57 -23.49
CA GLU A 220 -11.01 -17.53 -23.88
C GLU A 220 -11.08 -16.39 -22.86
N ASP A 221 -11.44 -15.18 -23.31
CA ASP A 221 -11.77 -14.07 -22.42
C ASP A 221 -13.23 -14.19 -21.99
N LYS A 222 -13.48 -14.45 -20.70
CA LYS A 222 -14.84 -14.69 -20.18
C LYS A 222 -15.02 -14.16 -18.77
N LEU A 223 -15.98 -13.27 -18.60
CA LEU A 223 -16.44 -12.82 -17.29
C LEU A 223 -17.66 -13.66 -16.86
N VAL A 224 -17.55 -14.29 -15.69
CA VAL A 224 -18.64 -15.09 -15.09
C VAL A 224 -19.06 -14.43 -13.79
N ALA A 225 -20.29 -13.92 -13.74
CA ALA A 225 -20.88 -13.36 -12.52
C ALA A 225 -21.22 -14.45 -11.50
N GLY A 226 -21.03 -14.14 -10.22
CA GLY A 226 -21.15 -15.08 -9.09
C GLY A 226 -19.79 -15.61 -8.65
N THR A 227 -19.71 -16.05 -7.40
CA THR A 227 -18.48 -16.54 -6.78
C THR A 227 -18.56 -18.00 -6.34
N GLY A 228 -19.65 -18.68 -6.66
CA GLY A 228 -19.83 -20.11 -6.41
C GLY A 228 -20.78 -20.45 -5.26
N GLU A 229 -20.71 -19.81 -4.12
CA GLU A 229 -21.58 -20.12 -2.99
C GLU A 229 -22.98 -19.47 -3.13
N PRO A 230 -24.10 -20.18 -2.84
CA PRO A 230 -24.20 -21.62 -2.51
C PRO A 230 -24.29 -22.53 -3.75
N THR A 231 -23.97 -22.05 -4.93
CA THR A 231 -24.26 -22.68 -6.23
C THR A 231 -22.99 -23.00 -7.03
N TRP A 232 -21.95 -23.54 -6.37
CA TRP A 232 -20.67 -23.89 -7.02
C TRP A 232 -20.85 -24.67 -8.34
N PRO A 233 -21.65 -25.76 -8.44
CA PRO A 233 -21.81 -26.48 -9.71
C PRO A 233 -22.39 -25.58 -10.82
N ALA A 234 -23.35 -24.71 -10.52
CA ALA A 234 -23.96 -23.82 -11.50
C ALA A 234 -23.02 -22.69 -11.95
N PHE A 235 -22.16 -22.20 -11.05
CA PHE A 235 -21.10 -21.26 -11.38
C PHE A 235 -20.04 -21.92 -12.26
N LEU A 236 -19.49 -23.07 -11.84
CA LEU A 236 -18.43 -23.79 -12.53
C LEU A 236 -18.85 -24.21 -13.96
N ALA A 237 -20.07 -24.61 -14.15
CA ALA A 237 -20.61 -24.97 -15.48
C ALA A 237 -20.55 -23.81 -16.49
N LYS A 238 -20.50 -22.56 -16.04
CA LYS A 238 -20.37 -21.36 -16.88
C LYS A 238 -18.92 -20.98 -17.17
N THR A 239 -17.96 -21.58 -16.47
CA THR A 239 -16.53 -21.25 -16.61
C THR A 239 -15.88 -21.95 -17.80
N PRO A 240 -14.75 -21.45 -18.32
CA PRO A 240 -13.98 -22.14 -19.39
C PRO A 240 -13.08 -23.25 -18.84
N LEU A 241 -13.24 -23.64 -17.58
CA LEU A 241 -12.43 -24.69 -16.97
C LEU A 241 -12.82 -26.07 -17.51
N SER A 242 -11.87 -26.98 -17.60
CA SER A 242 -12.12 -28.36 -18.04
C SER A 242 -13.08 -29.08 -17.10
N ALA A 243 -13.82 -30.07 -17.61
CA ALA A 243 -14.76 -30.85 -16.80
C ALA A 243 -14.11 -31.48 -15.55
N GLN A 244 -12.84 -31.90 -15.65
CA GLN A 244 -12.11 -32.43 -14.51
C GLN A 244 -11.85 -31.36 -13.45
N VAL A 245 -11.41 -30.16 -13.85
CA VAL A 245 -11.17 -29.03 -12.93
C VAL A 245 -12.48 -28.58 -12.29
N GLN A 246 -13.58 -28.50 -13.06
CA GLN A 246 -14.91 -28.17 -12.52
C GLN A 246 -15.33 -29.18 -11.45
N LYS A 247 -15.15 -30.49 -11.68
CA LYS A 247 -15.44 -31.53 -10.71
C LYS A 247 -14.59 -31.42 -9.45
N ASP A 248 -13.28 -31.18 -9.61
CA ASP A 248 -12.34 -31.02 -8.52
C ASP A 248 -12.66 -29.83 -7.63
N LEU A 249 -12.97 -28.67 -8.24
CA LEU A 249 -13.37 -27.47 -7.50
C LEU A 249 -14.73 -27.62 -6.82
N ALA A 250 -15.70 -28.29 -7.47
CA ALA A 250 -16.99 -28.59 -6.85
C ALA A 250 -16.82 -29.47 -5.60
N ARG A 251 -15.96 -30.48 -5.68
CA ARG A 251 -15.60 -31.34 -4.54
C ARG A 251 -14.89 -30.55 -3.44
N LEU A 252 -13.88 -29.75 -3.81
CA LEU A 252 -13.09 -28.95 -2.85
C LEU A 252 -13.98 -28.03 -2.01
N HIS A 253 -14.96 -27.39 -2.62
CA HIS A 253 -15.83 -26.44 -1.93
C HIS A 253 -17.08 -27.08 -1.29
N GLY A 254 -17.55 -28.21 -1.82
CA GLY A 254 -18.83 -28.80 -1.41
C GLY A 254 -18.71 -29.95 -0.42
N GLU A 255 -17.59 -30.64 -0.35
CA GLU A 255 -17.45 -31.86 0.44
C GLU A 255 -16.68 -31.61 1.75
N LYS A 256 -17.14 -32.29 2.82
CA LYS A 256 -16.47 -32.30 4.14
C LYS A 256 -15.66 -33.58 4.27
N VAL A 257 -14.44 -33.57 3.73
CA VAL A 257 -13.54 -34.71 3.73
C VAL A 257 -12.37 -34.47 4.66
N ASP A 258 -12.04 -35.48 5.49
CA ASP A 258 -10.75 -35.51 6.19
C ASP A 258 -9.68 -36.09 5.24
N TYR A 259 -8.86 -35.22 4.69
CA TYR A 259 -7.78 -35.60 3.77
C TYR A 259 -6.52 -36.15 4.48
N LEU A 260 -6.53 -36.20 5.82
CA LEU A 260 -5.46 -36.77 6.66
C LEU A 260 -6.03 -37.77 7.69
N PRO A 261 -6.76 -38.81 7.22
CA PRO A 261 -7.41 -39.74 8.13
C PRO A 261 -6.38 -40.49 8.99
N GLY A 262 -6.71 -40.69 10.26
CA GLY A 262 -5.85 -41.41 11.22
C GLY A 262 -4.68 -40.59 11.78
N VAL A 263 -4.53 -39.33 11.37
CA VAL A 263 -3.54 -38.38 11.94
C VAL A 263 -4.20 -37.62 13.10
N SER A 264 -3.47 -37.44 14.21
CA SER A 264 -3.99 -36.66 15.35
C SER A 264 -4.22 -35.19 14.96
N SER A 265 -5.14 -34.49 15.68
CA SER A 265 -5.40 -33.06 15.45
C SER A 265 -4.11 -32.21 15.53
N TRP A 266 -3.24 -32.49 16.50
CA TRP A 266 -1.96 -31.81 16.65
C TRP A 266 -1.01 -32.07 15.48
N ASP A 267 -0.82 -33.34 15.09
CA ASP A 267 0.09 -33.72 13.99
C ASP A 267 -0.41 -33.16 12.64
N LYS A 268 -1.74 -33.06 12.43
CA LYS A 268 -2.33 -32.36 11.28
C LYS A 268 -1.88 -30.92 11.24
N LYS A 269 -1.96 -30.19 12.36
CA LYS A 269 -1.56 -28.78 12.43
C LYS A 269 -0.07 -28.60 12.16
N VAL A 270 0.78 -29.45 12.74
CA VAL A 270 2.23 -29.45 12.48
C VAL A 270 2.53 -29.70 10.99
N LEU A 271 1.85 -30.65 10.37
CA LEU A 271 2.00 -30.94 8.94
C LEU A 271 1.55 -29.75 8.08
N LEU A 272 0.39 -29.17 8.37
CA LEU A 272 -0.19 -28.05 7.62
C LEU A 272 0.66 -26.79 7.74
N ALA A 273 1.32 -26.55 8.89
CA ALA A 273 2.25 -25.43 9.09
C ALA A 273 3.50 -25.53 8.21
N LYS A 274 3.91 -26.73 7.79
CA LYS A 274 5.09 -26.99 6.96
C LYS A 274 4.75 -27.43 5.53
N THR A 275 3.49 -27.32 5.14
CA THR A 275 3.01 -27.66 3.78
C THR A 275 2.37 -26.42 3.16
N SER A 276 2.78 -26.02 1.95
CA SER A 276 2.10 -24.94 1.23
C SER A 276 0.66 -25.37 0.87
N TYR A 277 -0.26 -24.41 0.76
CA TYR A 277 -1.63 -24.76 0.37
C TYR A 277 -1.68 -25.41 -1.01
N LYS A 278 -0.85 -24.96 -1.96
CA LYS A 278 -0.70 -25.62 -3.26
C LYS A 278 -0.31 -27.10 -3.10
N ASP A 279 0.71 -27.37 -2.30
CA ASP A 279 1.16 -28.75 -2.07
C ASP A 279 0.11 -29.58 -1.34
N TYR A 280 -0.62 -28.99 -0.39
CA TYR A 280 -1.74 -29.63 0.27
C TYR A 280 -2.83 -30.03 -0.74
N LEU A 281 -3.23 -29.11 -1.62
CA LEU A 281 -4.22 -29.36 -2.65
C LEU A 281 -3.81 -30.47 -3.63
N LEU A 282 -2.55 -30.48 -4.04
CA LEU A 282 -2.04 -31.49 -4.99
C LEU A 282 -1.77 -32.84 -4.32
N LYS A 283 -1.14 -32.87 -3.13
CA LYS A 283 -0.65 -34.09 -2.51
C LYS A 283 -1.71 -34.82 -1.70
N TYR A 284 -2.57 -34.09 -0.99
CA TYR A 284 -3.56 -34.65 -0.06
C TYR A 284 -4.96 -34.60 -0.62
N VAL A 285 -5.41 -33.42 -1.10
CA VAL A 285 -6.74 -33.27 -1.71
C VAL A 285 -6.80 -33.92 -3.09
N LYS A 286 -5.66 -34.12 -3.76
CA LYS A 286 -5.55 -34.74 -5.10
C LYS A 286 -6.32 -33.97 -6.19
N LEU A 287 -6.21 -32.64 -6.19
CA LEU A 287 -6.69 -31.85 -7.32
C LEU A 287 -5.83 -32.05 -8.55
N SER A 288 -6.43 -31.93 -9.74
CA SER A 288 -5.70 -31.80 -10.99
C SER A 288 -4.75 -30.60 -10.93
N PRO A 289 -3.50 -30.72 -11.39
CA PRO A 289 -2.59 -29.57 -11.54
C PRO A 289 -3.18 -28.43 -12.38
N ASP A 290 -4.09 -28.73 -13.31
CA ASP A 290 -4.78 -27.74 -14.15
C ASP A 290 -5.72 -26.82 -13.36
N ALA A 291 -6.05 -27.15 -12.09
CA ALA A 291 -6.81 -26.27 -11.21
C ALA A 291 -5.95 -25.14 -10.60
N ILE A 292 -4.61 -25.32 -10.55
CA ILE A 292 -3.72 -24.38 -9.90
C ILE A 292 -3.72 -22.98 -10.52
N PRO A 293 -3.75 -22.78 -11.85
CA PRO A 293 -3.85 -21.44 -12.43
C PRO A 293 -5.07 -20.63 -11.93
N TYR A 294 -6.18 -21.30 -11.66
CA TYR A 294 -7.38 -20.67 -11.09
C TYR A 294 -7.21 -20.28 -9.63
N LEU A 295 -6.49 -21.08 -8.84
CA LEU A 295 -6.33 -20.90 -7.39
C LEU A 295 -5.09 -20.09 -7.01
N GLN A 296 -4.07 -20.00 -7.88
CA GLN A 296 -2.74 -19.46 -7.56
C GLN A 296 -2.78 -18.08 -6.91
N THR A 297 -3.69 -17.21 -7.34
CA THR A 297 -3.76 -15.81 -6.91
C THR A 297 -4.72 -15.56 -5.74
N GLU A 298 -5.30 -16.60 -5.16
CA GLU A 298 -6.28 -16.50 -4.06
C GLU A 298 -5.74 -15.75 -2.83
N THR A 299 -4.43 -15.85 -2.59
CA THR A 299 -3.77 -15.29 -1.41
C THR A 299 -3.00 -13.99 -1.68
N TYR A 300 -3.00 -13.49 -2.92
CA TYR A 300 -2.20 -12.33 -3.30
C TYR A 300 -2.55 -11.07 -2.50
N GLY A 301 -3.83 -10.75 -2.38
CA GLY A 301 -4.27 -9.53 -1.68
C GLY A 301 -3.93 -9.53 -0.19
N LEU A 302 -3.91 -10.69 0.46
CA LEU A 302 -3.67 -10.81 1.90
C LEU A 302 -2.18 -11.07 2.21
N TYR A 303 -1.55 -12.04 1.54
CA TYR A 303 -0.18 -12.49 1.85
C TYR A 303 0.89 -11.90 0.93
N GLY A 304 0.50 -11.26 -0.17
CA GLY A 304 1.45 -10.74 -1.15
C GLY A 304 2.21 -11.81 -1.94
N VAL A 305 1.78 -13.07 -1.84
CA VAL A 305 2.28 -14.22 -2.58
C VAL A 305 1.14 -15.21 -2.84
N GLY A 306 1.35 -16.15 -3.77
CA GLY A 306 0.36 -17.16 -4.12
C GLY A 306 0.30 -18.34 -3.16
N ILE A 307 -0.67 -19.21 -3.41
CA ILE A 307 -0.90 -20.42 -2.61
C ILE A 307 0.30 -21.37 -2.53
N ASP A 308 1.29 -21.19 -3.39
CA ASP A 308 2.56 -21.94 -3.38
C ASP A 308 3.52 -21.53 -2.27
N ALA A 309 3.29 -20.37 -1.66
CA ALA A 309 4.15 -19.83 -0.61
C ALA A 309 3.39 -19.44 0.67
N VAL A 310 2.13 -19.87 0.84
CA VAL A 310 1.33 -19.67 2.04
C VAL A 310 1.11 -21.02 2.74
N PRO A 311 1.31 -21.12 4.08
CA PRO A 311 1.06 -22.35 4.83
C PRO A 311 -0.39 -22.80 4.75
N ALA A 312 -0.63 -24.08 4.54
CA ALA A 312 -1.98 -24.64 4.55
C ALA A 312 -2.66 -24.47 5.94
N GLY A 313 -1.89 -24.41 7.01
CA GLY A 313 -2.39 -24.15 8.37
C GLY A 313 -3.03 -22.78 8.50
N ASP A 314 -2.43 -21.74 7.92
CA ASP A 314 -2.99 -20.38 7.90
C ASP A 314 -4.32 -20.33 7.14
N LEU A 315 -4.36 -20.97 5.97
CA LEU A 315 -5.58 -20.98 5.16
C LEU A 315 -6.70 -21.84 5.78
N ALA A 316 -6.35 -22.86 6.55
CA ALA A 316 -7.31 -23.59 7.38
C ALA A 316 -7.91 -22.67 8.46
N GLY A 317 -7.08 -21.85 9.13
CA GLY A 317 -7.51 -20.87 10.11
C GLY A 317 -8.40 -19.76 9.51
N LEU A 318 -8.19 -19.39 8.25
CA LEU A 318 -9.01 -18.42 7.50
C LEU A 318 -10.26 -19.03 6.85
N GLY A 319 -10.55 -20.29 7.07
CA GLY A 319 -11.75 -20.94 6.50
C GLY A 319 -11.67 -21.22 5.00
N TYR A 320 -10.48 -21.28 4.40
CA TYR A 320 -10.32 -21.66 3.00
C TYR A 320 -10.81 -23.10 2.76
N PRO A 321 -11.23 -23.45 1.52
CA PRO A 321 -11.81 -24.77 1.25
C PRO A 321 -10.80 -25.92 1.40
N GLY A 322 -11.32 -27.13 1.62
CA GLY A 322 -10.52 -28.35 1.75
C GLY A 322 -10.20 -28.78 3.19
N PHE A 323 -10.66 -28.05 4.21
CA PHE A 323 -10.40 -28.36 5.63
C PHE A 323 -11.67 -28.71 6.43
N ALA A 324 -12.85 -28.47 5.88
CA ALA A 324 -14.14 -28.58 6.59
C ALA A 324 -14.45 -29.96 7.18
N GLY A 325 -13.80 -31.05 6.72
CA GLY A 325 -13.92 -32.40 7.26
C GLY A 325 -12.85 -32.80 8.28
N MET A 326 -11.85 -31.91 8.51
CA MET A 326 -10.75 -32.21 9.41
C MET A 326 -11.07 -31.84 10.86
N ASP A 327 -10.67 -32.69 11.80
CA ASP A 327 -10.55 -32.29 13.20
C ASP A 327 -9.24 -31.50 13.40
N LEU A 328 -9.38 -30.18 13.55
CA LEU A 328 -8.31 -29.25 13.91
C LEU A 328 -8.58 -28.60 15.29
N SER A 329 -9.32 -29.27 16.16
CA SER A 329 -9.65 -28.81 17.52
C SER A 329 -8.43 -28.72 18.44
N GLY A 330 -8.59 -28.03 19.58
CA GLY A 330 -7.54 -27.87 20.58
C GLY A 330 -6.68 -26.61 20.37
N PRO A 331 -5.49 -26.53 21.00
CA PRO A 331 -4.65 -25.34 20.95
C PRO A 331 -4.23 -24.99 19.51
N PRO A 332 -3.92 -23.70 19.21
CA PRO A 332 -3.43 -23.27 17.92
C PRO A 332 -2.23 -24.10 17.44
N GLY A 333 -2.11 -24.32 16.15
CA GLY A 333 -0.95 -24.96 15.54
C GLY A 333 0.32 -24.12 15.67
N PRO A 334 1.50 -24.73 15.47
CA PRO A 334 2.76 -23.99 15.54
C PRO A 334 2.88 -23.03 14.32
N GLY A 335 3.46 -21.85 14.56
CA GLY A 335 3.83 -20.91 13.52
C GLY A 335 2.65 -20.36 12.69
N LEU A 336 1.44 -20.30 13.26
CA LEU A 336 0.32 -19.62 12.62
C LEU A 336 0.64 -18.16 12.39
N GLY A 337 0.33 -17.68 11.21
CA GLY A 337 0.49 -16.29 10.81
C GLY A 337 -0.29 -15.33 11.70
N VAL A 338 0.19 -14.10 11.78
CA VAL A 338 -0.43 -13.02 12.57
C VAL A 338 -1.85 -12.73 12.11
N GLU A 339 -2.16 -12.94 10.85
CA GLU A 339 -3.50 -12.82 10.26
C GLU A 339 -4.54 -13.71 10.95
N ILE A 340 -4.13 -14.87 11.44
CA ILE A 340 -5.03 -15.81 12.13
C ILE A 340 -5.17 -15.46 13.60
N THR A 341 -4.08 -14.98 14.23
CA THR A 341 -4.05 -14.78 15.68
C THR A 341 -4.61 -13.42 16.10
N LYS A 342 -4.70 -12.45 15.18
CA LYS A 342 -5.11 -11.06 15.44
C LYS A 342 -6.39 -10.63 14.70
N GLN A 343 -7.20 -11.54 14.16
CA GLN A 343 -8.47 -11.17 13.52
C GLN A 343 -9.69 -11.44 14.40
N ASP A 344 -10.74 -10.62 14.24
CA ASP A 344 -12.08 -10.87 14.74
C ASP A 344 -12.98 -11.19 13.54
N GLU A 345 -13.38 -12.44 13.40
CA GLU A 345 -14.18 -12.95 12.27
C GLU A 345 -15.58 -12.35 12.19
N ASP A 346 -16.08 -11.76 13.28
CA ASP A 346 -17.44 -11.22 13.36
C ASP A 346 -17.56 -9.77 12.87
N GLU A 347 -16.45 -9.05 12.62
CA GLU A 347 -16.51 -7.67 12.16
C GLU A 347 -16.65 -7.57 10.64
N PRO A 348 -17.65 -6.81 10.13
CA PRO A 348 -17.80 -6.61 8.70
C PRO A 348 -16.69 -5.70 8.14
N TYR A 349 -16.23 -5.97 6.93
CA TYR A 349 -15.21 -5.17 6.24
C TYR A 349 -15.83 -3.91 5.58
N ILE A 350 -16.28 -2.96 6.43
CA ILE A 350 -16.97 -1.73 6.00
C ILE A 350 -16.35 -0.42 6.53
N PHE A 351 -15.32 -0.52 7.35
CA PHE A 351 -14.71 0.65 7.99
C PHE A 351 -13.74 1.34 7.01
N HIS A 352 -14.33 2.04 6.05
CA HIS A 352 -13.64 2.58 4.88
C HIS A 352 -14.04 4.05 4.65
N PHE A 353 -13.08 4.96 4.67
CA PHE A 353 -13.28 6.32 4.16
C PHE A 353 -13.34 6.30 2.63
N PRO A 354 -13.96 7.29 1.97
CA PRO A 354 -13.97 7.37 0.51
C PRO A 354 -12.59 7.38 -0.17
N ASP A 355 -11.56 7.80 0.56
CA ASP A 355 -10.16 7.81 0.14
C ASP A 355 -9.29 6.82 0.92
N GLY A 356 -9.90 5.81 1.52
CA GLY A 356 -9.23 4.85 2.39
C GLY A 356 -8.65 5.52 3.65
N ASN A 357 -7.58 4.95 4.19
CA ASN A 357 -6.94 5.50 5.40
C ASN A 357 -6.18 6.82 5.15
N ALA A 358 -6.22 7.38 3.93
CA ALA A 358 -5.70 8.72 3.66
C ALA A 358 -6.42 9.78 4.53
N SER A 359 -7.72 9.62 4.80
CA SER A 359 -8.43 10.51 5.72
C SER A 359 -7.89 10.45 7.15
N ILE A 360 -7.37 9.31 7.64
CA ILE A 360 -6.67 9.23 8.94
C ILE A 360 -5.40 10.09 8.91
N ALA A 361 -4.57 9.95 7.88
CA ALA A 361 -3.35 10.76 7.73
C ALA A 361 -3.68 12.26 7.64
N ARG A 362 -4.75 12.63 6.93
CA ARG A 362 -5.23 14.02 6.80
C ARG A 362 -5.74 14.58 8.13
N LEU A 363 -6.44 13.79 8.94
CA LEU A 363 -6.84 14.15 10.29
C LEU A 363 -5.64 14.38 11.21
N LEU A 364 -4.63 13.51 11.13
CA LEU A 364 -3.37 13.68 11.87
C LEU A 364 -2.64 14.96 11.46
N VAL A 365 -2.51 15.21 10.16
CA VAL A 365 -1.86 16.44 9.66
C VAL A 365 -2.63 17.67 10.10
N ARG A 366 -3.96 17.69 10.01
CA ARG A 366 -4.79 18.80 10.51
C ARG A 366 -4.60 19.01 12.01
N ALA A 367 -4.52 17.95 12.80
CA ALA A 367 -4.28 18.06 14.24
C ALA A 367 -2.89 18.60 14.58
N LEU A 368 -1.87 18.23 13.80
CA LEU A 368 -0.48 18.67 13.97
C LEU A 368 -0.23 20.07 13.43
N VAL A 369 -0.80 20.41 12.27
CA VAL A 369 -0.66 21.68 11.55
C VAL A 369 -2.07 22.22 11.27
N PRO A 370 -2.74 22.86 12.26
CA PRO A 370 -4.13 23.30 12.12
C PRO A 370 -4.39 24.30 10.98
N ALA A 371 -3.36 25.04 10.57
CA ALA A 371 -3.44 25.95 9.43
C ALA A 371 -3.65 25.22 8.09
N SER A 372 -3.38 23.90 8.03
CA SER A 372 -3.43 23.13 6.77
C SER A 372 -4.85 22.86 6.26
N ALA A 373 -5.85 22.80 7.13
CA ALA A 373 -7.25 22.57 6.73
C ALA A 373 -8.23 23.07 7.77
N GLN A 374 -9.36 23.56 7.29
CA GLN A 374 -10.51 23.92 8.12
C GLN A 374 -11.28 22.67 8.57
N GLY A 375 -12.15 22.84 9.59
CA GLY A 375 -13.00 21.77 10.10
C GLY A 375 -12.37 21.00 11.26
N HIS A 376 -13.12 20.04 11.81
CA HIS A 376 -12.73 19.30 13.01
C HIS A 376 -13.37 17.91 13.14
N THR A 377 -14.08 17.42 12.11
CA THR A 377 -14.78 16.12 12.13
C THR A 377 -14.17 15.13 11.16
N MET A 378 -14.53 13.85 11.30
CA MET A 378 -14.15 12.80 10.36
C MET A 378 -14.88 12.93 9.01
N GLU A 379 -15.97 13.70 8.95
CA GLU A 379 -16.73 13.89 7.72
C GLU A 379 -16.19 15.05 6.89
N ASP A 380 -15.90 16.18 7.51
CA ASP A 380 -15.45 17.37 6.79
C ASP A 380 -14.06 17.17 6.16
N ILE A 381 -13.20 16.35 6.78
CA ILE A 381 -11.87 16.04 6.25
C ILE A 381 -11.92 15.36 4.86
N VAL A 382 -13.00 14.65 4.57
CA VAL A 382 -13.17 13.90 3.31
C VAL A 382 -13.17 14.84 2.12
N THR A 383 -13.82 16.00 2.22
CA THR A 383 -13.89 17.00 1.14
C THR A 383 -13.01 18.23 1.38
N ALA A 384 -12.39 18.36 2.55
CA ALA A 384 -11.48 19.45 2.85
C ALA A 384 -10.30 19.47 1.87
N LYS A 385 -9.94 20.65 1.37
CA LYS A 385 -8.71 20.86 0.61
C LYS A 385 -7.61 21.31 1.58
N LEU A 386 -6.56 20.50 1.70
CA LEU A 386 -5.41 20.86 2.52
C LEU A 386 -4.53 21.89 1.80
N ASP A 387 -4.05 22.88 2.56
CA ASP A 387 -3.07 23.85 2.08
C ASP A 387 -1.65 23.34 2.38
N TYR A 388 -1.00 22.81 1.37
CA TYR A 388 0.36 22.26 1.46
C TYR A 388 1.42 23.33 1.75
N ALA A 389 1.17 24.60 1.42
CA ALA A 389 2.11 25.69 1.67
C ALA A 389 2.31 25.95 3.18
N THR A 390 1.37 25.51 4.02
CA THR A 390 1.43 25.67 5.49
C THR A 390 2.20 24.57 6.19
N LEU A 391 2.51 23.47 5.51
CA LEU A 391 3.08 22.27 6.16
C LEU A 391 4.49 22.51 6.73
N ASP A 392 5.34 23.28 6.05
CA ASP A 392 6.71 23.60 6.50
C ASP A 392 6.85 25.11 6.86
N ASP A 393 5.82 25.68 7.51
CA ASP A 393 5.85 27.08 7.97
C ASP A 393 6.84 27.22 9.15
N PRO A 394 7.88 28.09 9.04
CA PRO A 394 8.82 28.34 10.14
C PRO A 394 8.19 28.82 11.45
N ALA A 395 7.01 29.43 11.41
CA ALA A 395 6.29 29.87 12.59
C ALA A 395 5.54 28.74 13.30
N SER A 396 5.34 27.59 12.64
CA SER A 396 4.65 26.44 13.23
C SER A 396 5.60 25.63 14.13
N PRO A 397 5.16 25.22 15.33
CA PRO A 397 5.93 24.33 16.19
C PRO A 397 6.07 22.93 15.57
N VAL A 398 5.13 22.48 14.77
CA VAL A 398 5.22 21.22 14.02
C VAL A 398 5.36 21.54 12.54
N ARG A 399 6.41 21.01 11.93
CA ARG A 399 6.72 21.23 10.51
C ARG A 399 6.80 19.88 9.80
N LEU A 400 6.18 19.78 8.65
CA LEU A 400 6.22 18.63 7.76
C LEU A 400 6.90 19.04 6.46
N ARG A 401 8.09 18.54 6.24
CA ARG A 401 8.95 18.90 5.10
C ARG A 401 8.95 17.77 4.09
N LEU A 402 8.24 17.97 2.98
CA LEU A 402 8.14 17.04 1.85
C LEU A 402 9.40 17.09 0.96
N ASN A 403 9.54 16.12 0.05
CA ASN A 403 10.66 16.01 -0.89
C ASN A 403 12.03 16.06 -0.19
N SER A 404 12.13 15.44 0.98
CA SER A 404 13.29 15.50 1.88
C SER A 404 13.73 14.10 2.27
N THR A 405 14.63 13.52 1.48
CA THR A 405 15.09 12.15 1.68
C THR A 405 16.22 12.11 2.70
N VAL A 406 15.97 11.50 3.85
CA VAL A 406 17.01 11.29 4.87
C VAL A 406 18.04 10.29 4.37
N ILE A 407 19.33 10.64 4.57
CA ILE A 407 20.50 9.84 4.17
C ILE A 407 21.41 9.48 5.36
N LEU A 408 21.24 10.14 6.51
CA LEU A 408 22.00 9.83 7.73
C LEU A 408 21.19 10.22 8.96
N ALA A 409 21.18 9.32 9.94
CA ALA A 409 20.66 9.54 11.28
C ALA A 409 21.70 9.03 12.30
N ARG A 410 22.24 9.92 13.14
CA ARG A 410 23.25 9.53 14.13
C ARG A 410 23.07 10.23 15.47
N ASN A 411 23.52 9.58 16.52
CA ASN A 411 23.72 10.24 17.80
C ASN A 411 24.94 11.19 17.73
N VAL A 412 24.87 12.34 18.38
CA VAL A 412 26.02 13.25 18.45
C VAL A 412 26.92 12.78 19.59
N GLY A 413 28.03 12.15 19.24
CA GLY A 413 28.93 11.45 20.16
C GLY A 413 28.49 10.02 20.44
N GLU A 414 28.98 9.42 21.52
CA GLU A 414 28.66 8.06 21.94
C GLU A 414 27.16 7.90 22.22
N ALA A 415 26.52 6.88 21.66
CA ALA A 415 25.06 6.68 21.71
C ALA A 415 24.52 6.65 23.17
N SER A 416 25.25 6.03 24.10
CA SER A 416 24.86 5.94 25.51
C SER A 416 24.93 7.27 26.27
N ALA A 417 25.75 8.23 25.80
CA ALA A 417 25.96 9.52 26.41
C ALA A 417 25.45 10.70 25.57
N ALA A 418 24.92 10.43 24.38
CA ALA A 418 24.45 11.45 23.44
C ALA A 418 23.38 12.34 24.07
N LYS A 419 23.44 13.63 23.77
CA LYS A 419 22.44 14.64 24.19
C LYS A 419 21.56 15.08 23.02
N GLU A 420 22.01 14.86 21.80
CA GLU A 420 21.37 15.27 20.56
C GLU A 420 21.53 14.19 19.49
N VAL A 421 20.70 14.27 18.49
CA VAL A 421 20.82 13.56 17.21
C VAL A 421 21.09 14.54 16.09
N GLU A 422 21.80 14.10 15.06
CA GLU A 422 21.97 14.82 13.80
C GLU A 422 21.37 14.00 12.67
N ILE A 423 20.49 14.64 11.91
CA ILE A 423 19.80 14.04 10.77
C ILE A 423 20.19 14.79 9.51
N THR A 424 20.79 14.07 8.54
CA THR A 424 21.11 14.62 7.22
C THR A 424 20.11 14.15 6.19
N TYR A 425 19.62 15.06 5.38
CA TYR A 425 18.66 14.79 4.31
C TYR A 425 19.04 15.53 3.03
N VAL A 426 18.60 15.00 1.90
CA VAL A 426 18.72 15.64 0.57
C VAL A 426 17.40 16.26 0.20
N ARG A 427 17.43 17.55 -0.16
CA ARG A 427 16.30 18.29 -0.71
C ARG A 427 16.79 19.20 -1.82
N ASP A 428 16.09 19.25 -2.95
CA ASP A 428 16.48 20.05 -4.12
C ASP A 428 17.92 19.76 -4.58
N GLY A 429 18.33 18.47 -4.52
CA GLY A 429 19.69 18.01 -4.88
C GLY A 429 20.80 18.42 -3.93
N ARG A 430 20.49 19.01 -2.75
CA ARG A 430 21.47 19.50 -1.76
C ARG A 430 21.31 18.77 -0.43
N ALA A 431 22.45 18.36 0.14
CA ALA A 431 22.47 17.82 1.49
C ALA A 431 22.37 18.94 2.53
N ARG A 432 21.53 18.73 3.55
CA ARG A 432 21.32 19.59 4.71
C ARG A 432 21.31 18.74 5.96
N SER A 433 21.73 19.31 7.09
CA SER A 433 21.65 18.66 8.40
C SER A 433 20.83 19.51 9.36
N VAL A 434 20.07 18.82 10.22
CA VAL A 434 19.34 19.42 11.34
C VAL A 434 19.66 18.67 12.62
N ARG A 435 19.54 19.34 13.77
CA ARG A 435 19.72 18.73 15.09
C ARG A 435 18.41 18.64 15.86
N GLY A 436 18.30 17.59 16.65
CA GLY A 436 17.16 17.39 17.55
C GLY A 436 17.58 16.72 18.85
N ALA A 437 16.76 16.87 19.87
CA ALA A 437 16.97 16.17 21.13
C ALA A 437 16.81 14.66 20.97
N THR A 438 15.87 14.23 20.09
CA THR A 438 15.55 12.82 19.83
C THR A 438 15.10 12.60 18.39
N CYS A 439 15.12 11.34 17.93
CA CYS A 439 14.64 10.94 16.61
C CYS A 439 13.77 9.69 16.67
N VAL A 440 12.70 9.66 15.85
CA VAL A 440 11.92 8.45 15.54
C VAL A 440 12.05 8.14 14.06
N LEU A 441 12.63 6.98 13.75
CA LEU A 441 12.69 6.42 12.38
C LEU A 441 11.37 5.67 12.11
N ALA A 442 10.46 6.32 11.41
CA ALA A 442 9.16 5.78 11.01
C ALA A 442 9.14 5.38 9.51
N CYS A 443 10.29 5.02 8.99
CA CYS A 443 10.51 4.52 7.65
C CYS A 443 10.66 2.98 7.67
N TRP A 444 10.65 2.35 6.52
CA TRP A 444 10.75 0.89 6.41
C TRP A 444 12.11 0.35 6.91
N ASN A 445 12.05 -0.79 7.59
CA ASN A 445 13.19 -1.31 8.37
C ASN A 445 14.46 -1.53 7.54
N MET A 446 14.33 -2.06 6.30
CA MET A 446 15.50 -2.40 5.48
C MET A 446 16.36 -1.18 5.04
N VAL A 447 15.82 0.04 5.09
CA VAL A 447 16.61 1.24 4.77
C VAL A 447 17.41 1.73 5.99
N ILE A 448 16.95 1.42 7.20
CA ILE A 448 17.52 1.94 8.45
C ILE A 448 19.01 1.62 8.61
N PRO A 449 19.54 0.42 8.28
CA PRO A 449 20.97 0.15 8.33
C PRO A 449 21.84 1.10 7.49
N TYR A 450 21.28 1.62 6.39
CA TYR A 450 21.96 2.63 5.54
C TYR A 450 21.88 4.04 6.14
N LEU A 451 20.76 4.36 6.80
CA LEU A 451 20.55 5.65 7.45
C LEU A 451 21.31 5.77 8.78
N CYS A 452 21.45 4.67 9.50
CA CYS A 452 22.06 4.63 10.82
C CYS A 452 23.19 3.59 10.86
N PRO A 453 24.37 3.90 10.24
CA PRO A 453 25.47 2.95 10.10
C PRO A 453 26.10 2.54 11.43
N ASP A 454 25.90 3.32 12.50
CA ASP A 454 26.45 3.06 13.84
C ASP A 454 25.66 2.01 14.64
N LEU A 455 24.52 1.51 14.12
CA LEU A 455 23.76 0.44 14.76
C LEU A 455 24.60 -0.83 14.92
N PRO A 456 24.38 -1.60 16.02
CA PRO A 456 25.01 -2.91 16.17
C PRO A 456 24.67 -3.87 15.00
N ASP A 457 25.63 -4.68 14.58
CA ASP A 457 25.45 -5.58 13.42
C ASP A 457 24.26 -6.52 13.60
N LYS A 458 24.06 -7.10 14.79
CA LYS A 458 22.88 -7.93 15.09
C LYS A 458 21.57 -7.19 14.84
N GLN A 459 21.51 -5.91 15.13
CA GLN A 459 20.32 -5.08 14.90
C GLN A 459 20.15 -4.77 13.42
N LYS A 460 21.24 -4.49 12.69
CA LYS A 460 21.21 -4.29 11.23
C LYS A 460 20.71 -5.53 10.50
N ASP A 461 21.22 -6.70 10.86
CA ASP A 461 20.78 -7.98 10.28
C ASP A 461 19.29 -8.23 10.54
N ALA A 462 18.83 -7.93 11.73
CA ALA A 462 17.42 -8.06 12.10
C ALA A 462 16.52 -7.10 11.31
N LEU A 463 16.93 -5.84 11.14
CA LEU A 463 16.21 -4.85 10.32
C LEU A 463 16.19 -5.23 8.82
N ALA A 464 17.22 -5.89 8.33
CA ALA A 464 17.32 -6.35 6.94
C ALA A 464 16.56 -7.65 6.66
N TYR A 465 16.07 -8.35 7.69
CA TYR A 465 15.45 -9.66 7.56
C TYR A 465 14.14 -9.65 6.77
N GLY A 466 13.24 -8.72 7.13
CA GLY A 466 11.89 -8.63 6.57
C GLY A 466 11.85 -7.96 5.20
N VAL A 467 11.61 -8.73 4.13
CA VAL A 467 11.46 -8.19 2.77
C VAL A 467 10.02 -7.75 2.55
N LYS A 468 9.78 -6.44 2.42
CA LYS A 468 8.42 -5.90 2.20
C LYS A 468 7.80 -6.40 0.89
N VAL A 469 6.49 -6.59 0.92
CA VAL A 469 5.68 -7.02 -0.23
C VAL A 469 5.56 -5.87 -1.24
N PRO A 470 5.89 -6.07 -2.52
CA PRO A 470 5.60 -5.10 -3.57
C PRO A 470 4.12 -5.13 -3.94
N LEU A 471 3.51 -3.95 -4.09
CA LEU A 471 2.09 -3.78 -4.42
C LEU A 471 1.88 -2.66 -5.44
N VAL A 472 0.84 -2.77 -6.23
CA VAL A 472 0.35 -1.70 -7.11
C VAL A 472 -1.14 -1.53 -6.91
N TYR A 473 -1.53 -0.34 -6.48
CA TYR A 473 -2.93 0.08 -6.38
C TYR A 473 -3.22 1.08 -7.49
N THR A 474 -4.12 0.73 -8.39
CA THR A 474 -4.43 1.56 -9.55
C THR A 474 -5.86 2.05 -9.49
N ASN A 475 -6.05 3.35 -9.63
CA ASN A 475 -7.35 3.97 -9.76
C ASN A 475 -7.57 4.39 -11.22
N VAL A 476 -8.66 3.92 -11.81
CA VAL A 476 -9.06 4.26 -13.19
C VAL A 476 -10.38 5.00 -13.15
N LEU A 477 -10.36 6.29 -13.48
CA LEU A 477 -11.59 7.04 -13.66
C LEU A 477 -12.24 6.64 -14.99
N ILE A 478 -13.47 6.13 -14.93
CA ILE A 478 -14.29 5.82 -16.09
C ILE A 478 -15.47 6.78 -16.23
N ARG A 479 -15.87 7.06 -17.47
CA ARG A 479 -16.95 7.99 -17.79
C ARG A 479 -18.31 7.59 -17.21
N ASN A 480 -18.55 6.30 -17.10
CA ASN A 480 -19.77 5.69 -16.53
C ASN A 480 -19.49 4.20 -16.21
N TRP A 481 -20.31 3.59 -15.36
CA TRP A 481 -20.19 2.18 -15.00
C TRP A 481 -21.32 1.29 -15.54
N GLN A 482 -21.96 1.71 -16.66
CA GLN A 482 -23.06 0.97 -17.30
C GLN A 482 -22.66 -0.43 -17.75
N SER A 483 -21.40 -0.64 -18.14
CA SER A 483 -20.89 -1.96 -18.52
C SER A 483 -20.95 -2.95 -17.35
N PHE A 484 -20.57 -2.53 -16.15
CA PHE A 484 -20.70 -3.32 -14.92
C PHE A 484 -22.16 -3.69 -14.64
N LYS A 485 -23.07 -2.71 -14.74
CA LYS A 485 -24.51 -2.92 -14.56
C LYS A 485 -25.07 -3.92 -15.57
N LYS A 486 -24.68 -3.82 -16.85
CA LYS A 486 -25.13 -4.75 -17.89
C LYS A 486 -24.60 -6.17 -17.71
N LEU A 487 -23.36 -6.29 -17.22
CA LEU A 487 -22.71 -7.58 -16.96
C LEU A 487 -23.10 -8.17 -15.60
N GLY A 488 -23.77 -7.39 -14.74
CA GLY A 488 -24.23 -7.83 -13.43
C GLY A 488 -23.09 -8.03 -12.42
N VAL A 489 -21.97 -7.30 -12.56
CA VAL A 489 -20.81 -7.43 -11.66
C VAL A 489 -20.45 -6.10 -11.00
N SER A 490 -19.99 -6.14 -9.74
CA SER A 490 -19.39 -5.02 -8.99
C SER A 490 -17.88 -5.15 -8.92
N ALA A 491 -17.39 -6.38 -8.85
CA ALA A 491 -15.98 -6.72 -8.72
C ALA A 491 -15.70 -8.03 -9.46
N ALA A 492 -14.49 -8.19 -9.96
CA ALA A 492 -14.02 -9.44 -10.55
C ALA A 492 -12.64 -9.82 -10.01
N ARG A 493 -12.49 -11.06 -9.56
CA ARG A 493 -11.20 -11.70 -9.44
C ARG A 493 -10.73 -12.10 -10.83
N CYS A 494 -9.45 -11.93 -11.13
CA CYS A 494 -8.90 -12.10 -12.48
C CYS A 494 -7.66 -13.03 -12.46
N PRO A 495 -7.83 -14.34 -12.15
CA PRO A 495 -6.71 -15.28 -12.09
C PRO A 495 -5.99 -15.32 -13.44
N GLY A 496 -4.64 -15.28 -13.39
CA GLY A 496 -3.80 -15.29 -14.60
C GLY A 496 -3.66 -13.95 -15.33
N SER A 497 -4.50 -12.97 -15.03
CA SER A 497 -4.46 -11.64 -15.64
C SER A 497 -3.35 -10.76 -15.08
N TYR A 498 -3.11 -9.59 -15.69
CA TYR A 498 -2.08 -8.65 -15.23
C TYR A 498 -2.44 -8.01 -13.89
N PHE A 499 -3.70 -7.61 -13.69
CA PHE A 499 -4.25 -7.22 -12.41
C PHE A 499 -5.10 -8.35 -11.86
N GLU A 500 -4.91 -8.69 -10.59
CA GLU A 500 -5.59 -9.82 -9.94
C GLU A 500 -7.04 -9.50 -9.58
N THR A 501 -7.34 -8.22 -9.37
CA THR A 501 -8.70 -7.75 -9.09
C THR A 501 -9.04 -6.50 -9.88
N VAL A 502 -10.33 -6.38 -10.23
CA VAL A 502 -10.95 -5.17 -10.80
C VAL A 502 -12.26 -4.94 -10.07
N THR A 503 -12.40 -3.80 -9.41
CA THR A 503 -13.53 -3.52 -8.52
C THR A 503 -14.07 -2.11 -8.78
N LEU A 504 -15.40 -1.94 -8.81
CA LEU A 504 -15.99 -0.63 -8.57
C LEU A 504 -15.57 -0.19 -7.16
N ASP A 505 -15.13 1.04 -7.01
CA ASP A 505 -14.70 1.51 -5.70
C ASP A 505 -15.82 1.37 -4.66
N PHE A 506 -15.47 1.34 -3.37
CA PHE A 506 -16.42 1.07 -2.30
C PHE A 506 -17.53 2.14 -2.21
N PRO A 507 -18.79 1.73 -2.04
CA PRO A 507 -19.94 2.63 -2.05
C PRO A 507 -20.07 3.40 -0.72
N VAL A 508 -19.12 4.26 -0.42
CA VAL A 508 -19.08 5.06 0.81
C VAL A 508 -19.46 6.50 0.50
N SER A 509 -20.48 7.00 1.20
CA SER A 509 -20.90 8.42 1.18
C SER A 509 -20.71 9.02 2.56
N MET A 510 -19.84 10.03 2.69
CA MET A 510 -19.49 10.62 3.98
C MET A 510 -19.36 12.14 3.89
N GLY A 511 -19.99 12.86 4.80
CA GLY A 511 -20.04 14.32 4.75
C GLY A 511 -20.68 14.81 3.45
N ASP A 512 -20.01 15.73 2.78
CA ASP A 512 -20.44 16.26 1.48
C ASP A 512 -20.09 15.35 0.31
N TYR A 513 -19.25 14.34 0.50
CA TYR A 513 -18.94 13.36 -0.53
C TYR A 513 -20.08 12.36 -0.69
N LYS A 514 -20.51 12.18 -1.96
CA LYS A 514 -21.53 11.18 -2.34
C LYS A 514 -20.95 10.22 -3.36
N TYR A 515 -21.04 8.94 -3.09
CA TYR A 515 -20.65 7.89 -4.02
C TYR A 515 -21.55 7.90 -5.27
N PRO A 516 -21.01 7.65 -6.49
CA PRO A 516 -21.80 7.59 -7.72
C PRO A 516 -22.73 6.38 -7.75
N THR A 517 -24.03 6.57 -7.52
CA THR A 517 -25.04 5.49 -7.51
C THR A 517 -25.75 5.29 -8.84
N ASN A 518 -25.73 6.28 -9.74
CA ASN A 518 -26.31 6.16 -11.08
C ASN A 518 -25.27 5.57 -12.05
N PRO A 519 -25.57 4.46 -12.76
CA PRO A 519 -24.64 3.86 -13.74
C PRO A 519 -24.17 4.79 -14.86
N ALA A 520 -24.89 5.88 -15.13
CA ALA A 520 -24.48 6.88 -16.12
C ALA A 520 -23.46 7.90 -15.60
N GLU A 521 -23.18 7.92 -14.28
CA GLU A 521 -22.20 8.81 -13.68
C GLU A 521 -20.78 8.26 -13.79
N PRO A 522 -19.76 9.15 -13.81
CA PRO A 522 -18.36 8.75 -13.66
C PRO A 522 -18.12 8.01 -12.34
N CYS A 523 -17.25 7.00 -12.38
CA CYS A 523 -16.86 6.22 -11.20
C CYS A 523 -15.37 5.88 -11.29
N VAL A 524 -14.76 5.58 -10.15
CA VAL A 524 -13.41 5.01 -10.08
C VAL A 524 -13.50 3.50 -10.03
N LEU A 525 -12.65 2.85 -10.83
CA LEU A 525 -12.31 1.44 -10.67
C LEU A 525 -11.03 1.33 -9.87
N HIS A 526 -10.99 0.40 -8.95
CA HIS A 526 -9.79 0.01 -8.23
C HIS A 526 -9.25 -1.32 -8.78
N LEU A 527 -7.97 -1.33 -9.18
CA LEU A 527 -7.27 -2.50 -9.70
C LEU A 527 -6.05 -2.78 -8.83
N GLU A 528 -5.88 -4.03 -8.43
CA GLU A 528 -4.75 -4.46 -7.62
C GLU A 528 -3.83 -5.38 -8.42
N ARG A 529 -2.51 -5.19 -8.20
CA ARG A 529 -1.48 -6.07 -8.68
C ARG A 529 -0.46 -6.35 -7.59
N VAL A 530 -0.14 -7.63 -7.40
CA VAL A 530 0.89 -8.11 -6.48
C VAL A 530 2.01 -8.76 -7.30
N PRO A 531 3.05 -8.02 -7.68
CA PRO A 531 4.16 -8.59 -8.43
C PRO A 531 4.94 -9.58 -7.57
N CYS A 532 4.91 -10.85 -7.94
CA CYS A 532 5.68 -11.90 -7.30
C CYS A 532 6.02 -12.98 -8.33
N LYS A 533 6.91 -13.89 -7.99
CA LYS A 533 7.32 -14.99 -8.88
C LYS A 533 7.07 -16.33 -8.21
N ALA A 534 5.96 -16.96 -8.53
CA ALA A 534 5.59 -18.27 -8.00
C ALA A 534 6.73 -19.32 -8.15
N GLY A 535 6.81 -20.23 -7.19
CA GLY A 535 7.81 -21.31 -7.14
C GLY A 535 9.13 -20.94 -6.44
N LEU A 536 9.28 -19.71 -5.96
CA LEU A 536 10.41 -19.28 -5.13
C LEU A 536 9.99 -19.17 -3.65
N PRO A 537 10.94 -19.19 -2.70
CA PRO A 537 10.66 -18.81 -1.32
C PRO A 537 10.10 -17.39 -1.22
N VAL A 538 9.24 -17.13 -0.22
CA VAL A 538 8.47 -15.88 -0.09
C VAL A 538 9.31 -14.61 -0.25
N ARG A 539 10.44 -14.49 0.43
CA ARG A 539 11.32 -13.31 0.33
C ARG A 539 11.92 -13.12 -1.06
N GLU A 540 12.23 -14.22 -1.76
CA GLU A 540 12.74 -14.17 -3.13
C GLU A 540 11.65 -13.82 -4.14
N GLN A 541 10.41 -14.27 -3.92
CA GLN A 541 9.25 -13.83 -4.72
C GLN A 541 9.09 -12.32 -4.64
N GLN A 542 9.14 -11.75 -3.44
CA GLN A 542 8.99 -10.31 -3.18
C GLN A 542 10.15 -9.49 -3.77
N LYS A 543 11.41 -9.96 -3.64
CA LYS A 543 12.56 -9.33 -4.29
C LYS A 543 12.43 -9.33 -5.83
N ALA A 544 11.90 -10.41 -6.40
CA ALA A 544 11.63 -10.50 -7.83
C ALA A 544 10.55 -9.48 -8.26
N GLY A 545 9.47 -9.36 -7.51
CA GLY A 545 8.41 -8.39 -7.75
C GLY A 545 8.90 -6.94 -7.66
N ARG A 546 9.75 -6.61 -6.69
CA ARG A 546 10.36 -5.27 -6.60
C ARG A 546 11.20 -4.93 -7.84
N ARG A 547 12.01 -5.89 -8.33
CA ARG A 547 12.79 -5.70 -9.56
C ARG A 547 11.89 -5.51 -10.78
N GLU A 548 10.79 -6.25 -10.85
CA GLU A 548 9.78 -6.06 -11.89
C GLU A 548 9.22 -4.63 -11.85
N LEU A 549 8.77 -4.16 -10.68
CA LEU A 549 8.21 -2.81 -10.54
C LEU A 549 9.18 -1.71 -10.90
N LEU A 550 10.46 -1.85 -10.55
CA LEU A 550 11.50 -0.88 -10.89
C LEU A 550 11.64 -0.71 -12.41
N ASN A 551 11.43 -1.78 -13.17
CA ASN A 551 11.58 -1.80 -14.62
C ASN A 551 10.26 -1.59 -15.39
N THR A 552 9.15 -1.36 -14.70
CA THR A 552 7.83 -1.22 -15.33
C THR A 552 7.47 0.26 -15.50
N SER A 553 7.35 0.69 -16.76
CA SER A 553 6.95 2.06 -17.11
C SER A 553 5.44 2.27 -16.95
N PHE A 554 5.02 3.53 -16.79
CA PHE A 554 3.60 3.90 -16.81
C PHE A 554 2.89 3.43 -18.09
N ALA A 555 3.53 3.57 -19.26
CA ALA A 555 2.95 3.11 -20.53
C ALA A 555 2.68 1.59 -20.54
N THR A 556 3.49 0.81 -19.83
CA THR A 556 3.25 -0.64 -19.65
C THR A 556 2.02 -0.88 -18.80
N PHE A 557 1.87 -0.16 -17.68
CA PHE A 557 0.65 -0.24 -16.86
C PHE A 557 -0.58 0.18 -17.64
N GLU A 558 -0.56 1.33 -18.30
CA GLU A 558 -1.69 1.85 -19.08
C GLU A 558 -2.14 0.84 -20.16
N ARG A 559 -1.22 0.25 -20.90
CA ARG A 559 -1.54 -0.76 -21.91
C ARG A 559 -2.25 -1.97 -21.29
N ASN A 560 -1.73 -2.53 -20.20
CA ASN A 560 -2.35 -3.67 -19.54
C ASN A 560 -3.73 -3.32 -18.94
N ILE A 561 -3.89 -2.11 -18.39
CA ILE A 561 -5.19 -1.63 -17.89
C ILE A 561 -6.21 -1.61 -19.04
N ARG A 562 -5.88 -0.96 -20.15
CA ARG A 562 -6.78 -0.82 -21.29
C ARG A 562 -7.11 -2.17 -21.94
N GLU A 563 -6.13 -3.05 -22.10
CA GLU A 563 -6.32 -4.38 -22.65
C GLU A 563 -7.19 -5.26 -21.74
N GLN A 564 -6.90 -5.31 -20.44
CA GLN A 564 -7.65 -6.14 -19.50
C GLN A 564 -9.09 -5.64 -19.32
N LEU A 565 -9.29 -4.31 -19.10
CA LEU A 565 -10.63 -3.75 -18.99
C LEU A 565 -11.42 -3.91 -20.30
N GLY A 566 -10.77 -3.76 -21.46
CA GLY A 566 -11.38 -4.01 -22.76
C GLY A 566 -11.83 -5.45 -22.91
N ALA A 567 -10.95 -6.43 -22.63
CA ALA A 567 -11.29 -7.86 -22.70
C ALA A 567 -12.43 -8.24 -21.75
N MET A 568 -12.43 -7.69 -20.53
CA MET A 568 -13.42 -8.02 -19.50
C MET A 568 -14.78 -7.34 -19.74
N LEU A 569 -14.81 -6.06 -20.12
CA LEU A 569 -16.00 -5.22 -20.06
C LEU A 569 -16.63 -4.89 -21.42
N SER A 570 -15.93 -5.13 -22.56
CA SER A 570 -16.50 -4.85 -23.88
C SER A 570 -17.82 -5.58 -24.18
N PRO A 571 -18.07 -6.80 -23.68
CA PRO A 571 -19.41 -7.41 -23.82
C PRO A 571 -20.53 -6.59 -23.17
N GLY A 572 -20.22 -5.76 -22.16
CA GLY A 572 -21.13 -4.78 -21.55
C GLY A 572 -21.18 -3.43 -22.29
N GLY A 573 -20.42 -3.27 -23.38
CA GLY A 573 -20.35 -2.05 -24.18
C GLY A 573 -19.26 -1.06 -23.75
N PHE A 574 -18.26 -1.48 -22.99
CA PHE A 574 -17.12 -0.65 -22.59
C PHE A 574 -16.15 -0.47 -23.75
N ASP A 575 -15.76 0.78 -23.98
CA ASP A 575 -14.71 1.15 -24.93
C ASP A 575 -13.50 1.74 -24.16
N PRO A 576 -12.36 1.02 -24.08
CA PRO A 576 -11.18 1.53 -23.37
C PRO A 576 -10.67 2.88 -23.86
N ALA A 577 -10.87 3.20 -25.14
CA ALA A 577 -10.43 4.45 -25.73
C ALA A 577 -11.33 5.64 -25.34
N GLY A 578 -12.63 5.41 -25.25
CA GLY A 578 -13.63 6.45 -24.98
C GLY A 578 -14.06 6.55 -23.52
N ASP A 579 -14.02 5.45 -22.78
CA ASP A 579 -14.57 5.38 -21.41
C ASP A 579 -13.52 5.67 -20.32
N ILE A 580 -12.24 5.40 -20.54
CA ILE A 580 -11.18 5.72 -19.58
C ILE A 580 -10.83 7.20 -19.67
N GLN A 581 -11.02 7.94 -18.58
CA GLN A 581 -10.79 9.39 -18.50
C GLN A 581 -9.49 9.75 -17.79
N ALA A 582 -9.06 8.99 -16.78
CA ALA A 582 -7.79 9.18 -16.08
C ALA A 582 -7.30 7.87 -15.48
N ILE A 583 -5.99 7.76 -15.29
CA ILE A 583 -5.33 6.61 -14.68
C ILE A 583 -4.32 7.12 -13.65
N THR A 584 -4.37 6.60 -12.42
CA THR A 584 -3.38 6.82 -11.39
C THR A 584 -2.85 5.46 -10.93
N VAL A 585 -1.57 5.22 -11.14
CA VAL A 585 -0.88 3.99 -10.73
C VAL A 585 -0.05 4.30 -9.48
N ASN A 586 -0.49 3.85 -8.31
CA ASN A 586 0.26 3.97 -7.07
C ASN A 586 1.19 2.76 -6.95
N ARG A 587 2.47 2.97 -7.21
CA ARG A 587 3.52 1.96 -7.20
C ARG A 587 4.17 1.90 -5.81
N TRP A 588 4.11 0.72 -5.16
CA TRP A 588 4.67 0.49 -3.83
C TRP A 588 5.65 -0.69 -3.85
N PRO A 589 6.94 -0.47 -4.16
CA PRO A 589 7.94 -1.55 -4.11
C PRO A 589 8.19 -2.03 -2.67
N HIS A 590 7.76 -1.26 -1.67
CA HIS A 590 7.88 -1.54 -0.23
C HIS A 590 6.50 -1.37 0.42
N GLY A 591 5.51 -2.16 0.02
CA GLY A 591 4.12 -2.10 0.46
C GLY A 591 3.91 -2.71 1.85
N TYR A 592 3.38 -3.95 1.95
CA TYR A 592 3.11 -4.58 3.25
C TYR A 592 4.39 -4.84 4.04
N ALA A 593 4.30 -4.75 5.37
CA ALA A 593 5.32 -5.32 6.25
C ALA A 593 5.46 -6.82 5.97
N TYR A 594 6.67 -7.34 6.16
CA TYR A 594 6.88 -8.79 6.13
C TYR A 594 6.26 -9.42 7.36
N GLU A 595 5.39 -10.37 7.16
CA GLU A 595 4.82 -11.21 8.20
C GLU A 595 5.50 -12.58 8.19
N TYR A 596 5.76 -13.13 9.38
CA TYR A 596 6.47 -14.40 9.48
C TYR A 596 5.65 -15.53 8.90
N ASN A 597 6.34 -16.45 8.22
CA ASN A 597 5.74 -17.53 7.46
C ASN A 597 6.37 -18.86 7.85
N SER A 598 5.59 -19.73 8.47
CA SER A 598 6.06 -21.02 9.02
C SER A 598 6.69 -21.96 7.99
N LEU A 599 6.49 -21.75 6.69
CA LEU A 599 7.18 -22.53 5.65
C LEU A 599 8.68 -22.19 5.57
N TYR A 600 9.06 -20.93 5.86
CA TYR A 600 10.39 -20.40 5.57
C TYR A 600 11.09 -19.80 6.77
N ASP A 601 10.34 -19.43 7.81
CA ASP A 601 10.87 -18.77 8.99
C ASP A 601 10.97 -19.76 10.17
N PRO A 602 11.99 -19.62 11.02
CA PRO A 602 12.03 -20.33 12.30
C PRO A 602 10.89 -19.89 13.22
N ASP A 603 10.52 -20.77 14.13
CA ASP A 603 9.61 -20.45 15.24
C ASP A 603 10.42 -19.83 16.38
N TRP A 604 10.61 -18.49 16.30
CA TRP A 604 11.39 -17.76 17.32
C TRP A 604 10.58 -17.53 18.60
N PRO A 605 11.23 -17.58 19.77
CA PRO A 605 10.72 -16.88 20.93
C PRO A 605 10.49 -15.40 20.64
N GLU A 606 9.51 -14.78 21.28
CA GLU A 606 9.10 -13.41 21.00
C GLU A 606 10.27 -12.41 21.04
N ASP A 607 11.15 -12.52 22.05
CA ASP A 607 12.32 -11.66 22.24
C ASP A 607 13.44 -11.88 21.20
N GLN A 608 13.36 -12.96 20.44
CA GLN A 608 14.33 -13.30 19.38
C GLN A 608 13.81 -13.02 17.97
N GLN A 609 12.58 -12.58 17.84
CA GLN A 609 12.02 -12.22 16.55
C GLN A 609 12.79 -11.05 15.93
N PRO A 610 13.10 -11.08 14.62
CA PRO A 610 13.82 -10.00 13.93
C PRO A 610 13.20 -8.61 14.13
N CYS A 611 11.86 -8.48 14.13
CA CYS A 611 11.19 -7.21 14.37
C CYS A 611 11.46 -6.67 15.79
N VAL A 612 11.55 -7.54 16.79
CA VAL A 612 11.82 -7.17 18.20
C VAL A 612 13.27 -6.77 18.40
N ILE A 613 14.21 -7.51 17.82
CA ILE A 613 15.64 -7.17 17.85
C ILE A 613 15.88 -5.86 17.06
N GLY A 614 15.27 -5.73 15.87
CA GLY A 614 15.47 -4.58 15.00
C GLY A 614 14.93 -3.28 15.57
N ARG A 615 13.81 -3.31 16.30
CA ARG A 615 13.16 -2.11 16.86
C ARG A 615 13.76 -1.57 18.15
N GLN A 616 14.84 -2.19 18.68
CA GLN A 616 15.44 -1.73 19.91
C GLN A 616 15.96 -0.28 19.78
N PRO A 617 15.81 0.58 20.81
CA PRO A 617 16.29 1.95 20.75
C PRO A 617 17.83 1.99 20.72
N PHE A 618 18.38 2.95 19.97
CA PHE A 618 19.80 3.19 19.89
C PHE A 618 20.14 4.63 20.32
N GLY A 619 20.54 4.80 21.57
CA GLY A 619 20.74 6.11 22.16
C GLY A 619 19.44 6.93 22.18
N ARG A 620 19.41 7.99 21.40
CA ARG A 620 18.27 8.91 21.26
C ARG A 620 17.43 8.66 20.00
N ILE A 621 17.67 7.55 19.35
CA ILE A 621 16.97 7.13 18.14
C ILE A 621 16.09 5.92 18.48
N SER A 622 14.81 5.99 18.19
CA SER A 622 13.85 4.87 18.23
C SER A 622 13.30 4.59 16.85
N ILE A 623 12.83 3.34 16.65
CA ILE A 623 12.32 2.85 15.37
C ILE A 623 10.83 2.55 15.53
N ALA A 624 10.01 3.11 14.64
CA ALA A 624 8.58 2.89 14.59
C ALA A 624 8.19 2.14 13.30
N ASN A 625 6.98 2.30 12.85
CA ASN A 625 6.28 1.70 11.70
C ASN A 625 5.81 0.24 11.89
N SER A 626 5.00 -0.24 10.95
CA SER A 626 4.40 -1.58 10.98
C SER A 626 5.42 -2.72 10.85
N ASP A 627 6.59 -2.48 10.20
CA ASP A 627 7.66 -3.48 10.12
C ASP A 627 8.25 -3.80 11.50
N ALA A 628 8.19 -2.85 12.44
CA ALA A 628 8.65 -3.03 13.81
C ALA A 628 7.75 -3.97 14.65
N GLU A 629 6.59 -4.38 14.09
CA GLU A 629 5.69 -5.39 14.65
C GLU A 629 5.56 -6.62 13.77
N ALA A 630 6.18 -6.61 12.58
CA ALA A 630 5.95 -7.63 11.54
C ALA A 630 4.45 -7.85 11.26
N PHE A 631 3.67 -6.75 11.22
CA PHE A 631 2.22 -6.79 11.01
C PHE A 631 1.77 -5.61 10.13
N ALA A 632 1.20 -5.90 8.95
CA ALA A 632 0.98 -4.94 7.85
C ALA A 632 -0.28 -4.07 8.02
N TYR A 633 -0.68 -3.73 9.24
CA TYR A 633 -1.93 -3.04 9.54
C TYR A 633 -1.74 -1.65 10.17
N THR A 634 -2.78 -0.83 10.08
CA THR A 634 -2.78 0.55 10.58
C THR A 634 -2.59 0.62 12.11
N ASN A 635 -3.20 -0.30 12.86
CA ASN A 635 -3.03 -0.36 14.32
C ASN A 635 -1.58 -0.67 14.71
N ALA A 636 -0.90 -1.60 14.02
CA ALA A 636 0.52 -1.86 14.25
C ALA A 636 1.37 -0.60 14.04
N ALA A 637 1.10 0.15 12.97
CA ALA A 637 1.80 1.41 12.72
C ALA A 637 1.60 2.43 13.84
N ILE A 638 0.40 2.53 14.43
CA ILE A 638 0.06 3.41 15.56
C ILE A 638 0.71 2.92 16.84
N ASP A 639 0.62 1.63 17.13
CA ASP A 639 1.13 1.03 18.36
C ASP A 639 2.66 1.13 18.44
N GLN A 640 3.34 0.90 17.32
CA GLN A 640 4.79 1.04 17.25
C GLN A 640 5.23 2.52 17.34
N ALA A 641 4.42 3.46 16.84
CA ALA A 641 4.65 4.88 17.05
C ALA A 641 4.55 5.26 18.54
N TYR A 642 3.51 4.78 19.23
CA TYR A 642 3.33 5.02 20.67
C TYR A 642 4.48 4.43 21.49
N ARG A 643 4.92 3.19 21.20
CA ARG A 643 6.06 2.56 21.84
C ARG A 643 7.34 3.40 21.64
N ALA A 644 7.65 3.76 20.39
CA ALA A 644 8.85 4.51 20.05
C ALA A 644 8.89 5.88 20.74
N VAL A 645 7.76 6.57 20.83
CA VAL A 645 7.67 7.85 21.53
C VAL A 645 7.88 7.69 23.04
N ASN A 646 7.35 6.64 23.67
CA ASN A 646 7.63 6.36 25.08
C ASN A 646 9.12 6.11 25.36
N GLU A 647 9.84 5.48 24.44
CA GLU A 647 11.29 5.25 24.55
C GLU A 647 12.08 6.57 24.52
N VAL A 648 11.72 7.51 23.62
CA VAL A 648 12.44 8.80 23.51
C VAL A 648 11.95 9.85 24.51
N SER A 649 10.73 9.78 25.02
CA SER A 649 10.16 10.77 25.95
C SER A 649 10.90 10.84 27.29
N ARG A 650 11.59 9.77 27.69
CA ARG A 650 12.46 9.76 28.87
C ARG A 650 13.56 10.83 28.82
N PHE A 651 13.99 11.21 27.62
CA PHE A 651 15.00 12.23 27.42
C PHE A 651 14.44 13.66 27.47
N SER A 652 13.17 13.84 27.12
CA SER A 652 12.49 15.13 27.17
C SER A 652 12.13 15.54 28.62
N ARG A 653 11.78 14.58 29.48
CA ARG A 653 11.45 14.82 30.90
C ARG A 653 12.67 15.19 31.73
N ALA A 654 13.87 14.76 31.34
CA ALA A 654 15.11 15.08 32.04
C ALA A 654 15.62 16.50 31.77
N ALA A 655 15.10 17.19 30.75
CA ALA A 655 15.49 18.55 30.38
C ALA A 655 14.58 19.65 30.98
N GLY A 656 13.54 19.27 31.72
CA GLY A 656 12.45 20.16 32.21
C GLY A 656 12.22 20.13 33.72
N VAL A 657 13.27 19.85 34.54
CA VAL A 657 13.21 20.07 36.01
C VAL A 657 14.31 21.05 36.41
#